data_e7e33c84dc31af0259f65de64960e3d7
#
_entry.id   e7e33c84dc31af0259f65de64960e3d7
#
_cell.length_a   1.000
_cell.length_b   1.000
_cell.length_c   1.000
_cell.angle_alpha   90.00
_cell.angle_beta   90.00
_cell.angle_gamma   90.00
#
_symmetry.space_group_name_H-M   'P 1'
#
loop_
_entity.id
_entity.type
_entity.pdbx_description
1 polymer ?
#
loop_
_entity_poly.entity_id
_entity_poly.type
_entity_poly.pdbx_seq_one_letter_code
_entity_poly.pdbx_strand_id
1 'polypeptide(L)'
;MTRNAFWGLCIGLCLAGTQAIAQKMESKSIKTTDKTDSISFHIDGITEGETLFTVIGGPEAPVINAGMPGTEGIQGGFEGGSIVKIKGTYHMFPTERAGVKGMPAYHDRVKTRIGHWTSTDGVHWTRQSTILESSGVYALVHEDNPMNDRRSAIWSYMPVFSEENNRWYGFYLAYTTDKEIAPNHSFGRIWRCESEKEGLEGIGGPYRDMGIIIEPGLDSQLWEGRQGVASFFPYKVDKGWNAFISGAYPYETRADYPLKGGEKRKVWAVGLAESETLEGPWKRMGEEINPITSIHPQFVENPIVSKLPNGTYIAMFDGGPNYLNLPNRMGYTLSIDGKNWSKARYIAIDTKVKKWWTVMRTPLCLIPEGDNVYTIVYTAWDDTRFHPIGMVKVKLNPEVLDKLTAELKPAIPYLNEVGAQAMPRNIVPIKNAYFNMPQPKCPVFPDFIVNMKDKGMTEDAPITDLVNRTIAEVSKQGGGTVVIPEGKWKSARIVLKSNVNLHLAKGAEIEFSGRAEDYLPAVFTRHEGVEIMGPAAFIYANGENNIAITGEGTIYGPSMDAEIRKRPNGASVVEKDVPWDMPIEQRIYDGMEGRTFYRPKTISPINCTNVLIEGITMERSTLWNVVPIYCENVIIRGITVNSTKVPSGDGIDIESCKNVLIEYCTLNCGDDCFTLKAGRAEDGLRVGKPTENVIIRYSLAQHGHGGITCGSETAGVIKNLYVHDCVFDGTRTGIRFKTRRNRGGGSDNTYYERLRMINVGKAFTWDLLGSAYYMGELAARYPARKVNRLTPDVKNILIKDFIVESADQFFTANGIPEIPFNQVVVENGEIKCKKLIGALNDAAGFTMRKLTIEAQHNDIHILDGKDILFEDIHFKLPAGEIMVNVEGERSGNIVFKNINANQEKVEYKKESPMRIEIK
;
A
#
# COMPACT_ATOMS: atom_id res chain seq x y z
N MET A 1 -8.11 -14.66 55.46
CA MET A 1 -9.20 -13.73 55.17
C MET A 1 -8.58 -12.41 54.75
N THR A 2 -9.03 -11.81 53.64
CA THR A 2 -8.61 -10.54 53.03
C THR A 2 -7.46 -10.61 52.00
N ARG A 3 -7.78 -11.22 50.85
CA ARG A 3 -7.02 -10.97 49.61
C ARG A 3 -7.88 -11.05 48.30
N ASN A 4 -9.17 -11.30 48.39
CA ASN A 4 -10.07 -11.50 47.25
C ASN A 4 -11.06 -10.36 47.00
N ALA A 5 -10.94 -9.21 47.67
CA ALA A 5 -11.87 -8.08 47.50
C ALA A 5 -11.35 -6.96 46.59
N PHE A 6 -10.06 -7.01 46.19
CA PHE A 6 -9.47 -5.90 45.38
C PHE A 6 -9.47 -6.15 43.87
N TRP A 7 -9.69 -7.40 43.40
CA TRP A 7 -9.75 -7.74 41.97
C TRP A 7 -11.14 -7.62 41.35
N GLY A 8 -12.18 -7.60 42.17
CA GLY A 8 -13.55 -7.44 41.71
C GLY A 8 -13.92 -6.00 41.30
N LEU A 9 -13.22 -5.00 41.85
CA LEU A 9 -13.55 -3.59 41.60
C LEU A 9 -12.87 -3.03 40.34
N CYS A 10 -11.72 -3.56 39.94
CA CYS A 10 -11.03 -3.14 38.72
C CYS A 10 -11.64 -3.73 37.43
N ILE A 11 -12.22 -4.93 37.51
CA ILE A 11 -12.89 -5.55 36.34
C ILE A 11 -14.26 -4.91 36.10
N GLY A 12 -14.95 -4.48 37.19
CA GLY A 12 -16.22 -3.77 37.06
C GLY A 12 -16.12 -2.36 36.47
N LEU A 13 -15.01 -1.68 36.70
CA LEU A 13 -14.78 -0.32 36.15
C LEU A 13 -14.30 -0.35 34.71
N CYS A 14 -13.57 -1.39 34.26
CA CYS A 14 -13.20 -1.56 32.86
C CYS A 14 -14.38 -2.00 31.98
N LEU A 15 -15.29 -2.82 32.52
CA LEU A 15 -16.49 -3.24 31.77
C LEU A 15 -17.56 -2.14 31.70
N ALA A 16 -17.65 -1.27 32.69
CA ALA A 16 -18.54 -0.11 32.65
C ALA A 16 -18.00 0.99 31.69
N GLY A 17 -16.68 1.14 31.56
CA GLY A 17 -16.06 2.07 30.61
C GLY A 17 -16.22 1.63 29.15
N THR A 18 -16.12 0.34 28.87
CA THR A 18 -16.32 -0.22 27.54
C THR A 18 -17.78 -0.28 27.12
N GLN A 19 -18.71 -0.49 28.05
CA GLN A 19 -20.16 -0.39 27.75
C GLN A 19 -20.61 1.05 27.51
N ALA A 20 -20.03 2.04 28.18
CA ALA A 20 -20.37 3.45 27.95
C ALA A 20 -19.79 3.99 26.63
N ILE A 21 -18.68 3.43 26.13
CA ILE A 21 -18.15 3.76 24.81
C ILE A 21 -18.90 2.97 23.74
N ALA A 22 -19.28 1.71 24.00
CA ALA A 22 -20.11 0.92 23.09
C ALA A 22 -21.55 1.47 22.98
N GLN A 23 -22.12 2.00 24.05
CA GLN A 23 -23.46 2.64 24.01
C GLN A 23 -23.46 4.02 23.33
N LYS A 24 -22.30 4.67 23.14
CA LYS A 24 -22.21 5.91 22.33
C LYS A 24 -21.99 5.63 20.84
N MET A 25 -21.74 4.38 20.47
CA MET A 25 -21.66 3.90 19.08
C MET A 25 -22.86 3.05 18.66
N GLU A 26 -23.90 2.95 19.48
CA GLU A 26 -25.17 2.37 19.03
C GLU A 26 -25.80 3.29 18.00
N SER A 27 -25.84 2.77 16.78
CA SER A 27 -26.62 3.26 15.64
C SER A 27 -27.96 3.82 16.14
N LYS A 28 -28.22 5.10 15.89
CA LYS A 28 -29.59 5.60 15.94
C LYS A 28 -30.41 4.78 14.93
N SER A 29 -31.21 3.86 15.43
CA SER A 29 -32.13 3.06 14.65
C SER A 29 -33.01 3.99 13.80
N ILE A 30 -33.16 3.67 12.53
CA ILE A 30 -34.13 4.27 11.64
C ILE A 30 -35.51 4.08 12.28
N LYS A 31 -36.06 5.13 12.86
CA LYS A 31 -37.48 5.15 13.27
C LYS A 31 -38.30 5.40 12.03
N THR A 32 -38.92 4.37 11.50
CA THR A 32 -40.04 4.54 10.57
C THR A 32 -41.22 5.12 11.34
N THR A 33 -41.36 6.41 11.31
CA THR A 33 -42.61 7.06 11.74
C THR A 33 -43.58 7.03 10.58
N ASP A 34 -44.87 6.89 10.94
CA ASP A 34 -46.00 6.72 10.03
C ASP A 34 -45.97 7.58 8.77
N LYS A 35 -46.19 6.88 7.70
CA LYS A 35 -46.73 7.17 6.34
C LYS A 35 -46.60 8.55 5.67
N THR A 36 -46.15 9.62 6.25
CA THR A 36 -46.12 10.93 5.59
C THR A 36 -44.85 11.75 5.69
N ASP A 37 -43.89 11.38 6.52
CA ASP A 37 -42.75 12.25 6.77
C ASP A 37 -41.34 11.61 6.56
N SER A 38 -40.52 12.39 5.93
CA SER A 38 -39.06 12.36 5.71
C SER A 38 -38.32 11.09 6.15
N ILE A 39 -37.76 10.39 5.20
CA ILE A 39 -36.78 9.33 5.45
C ILE A 39 -35.40 9.96 5.48
N SER A 40 -34.84 10.07 6.68
CA SER A 40 -33.43 10.39 6.84
C SER A 40 -32.63 9.11 6.84
N PHE A 41 -31.64 9.02 5.98
CA PHE A 41 -30.65 7.93 6.02
C PHE A 41 -29.52 8.32 6.93
N HIS A 42 -29.18 7.44 7.86
CA HIS A 42 -27.99 7.59 8.65
C HIS A 42 -26.75 7.29 7.80
N ILE A 43 -25.88 8.26 7.65
CA ILE A 43 -24.57 8.10 7.04
C ILE A 43 -23.57 7.93 8.17
N ASP A 44 -22.97 6.75 8.29
CA ASP A 44 -22.00 6.45 9.35
C ASP A 44 -20.88 7.52 9.40
N GLY A 45 -20.68 8.10 10.58
CA GLY A 45 -19.63 9.08 10.82
C GLY A 45 -19.92 10.51 10.37
N ILE A 46 -21.13 10.78 9.85
CA ILE A 46 -21.58 12.12 9.47
C ILE A 46 -22.85 12.46 10.27
N THR A 47 -22.87 13.64 10.88
CA THR A 47 -24.03 14.14 11.63
C THR A 47 -25.19 14.47 10.67
N GLU A 48 -26.42 14.43 11.19
CA GLU A 48 -27.61 14.81 10.45
C GLU A 48 -27.45 16.24 9.88
N GLY A 49 -27.58 16.38 8.53
CA GLY A 49 -27.31 17.62 7.81
C GLY A 49 -25.94 17.73 7.15
N GLU A 50 -24.98 16.86 7.50
CA GLU A 50 -23.65 16.79 6.87
C GLU A 50 -23.57 15.65 5.84
N THR A 51 -24.38 15.69 4.80
CA THR A 51 -24.41 14.67 3.75
C THR A 51 -23.52 15.05 2.57
N LEU A 52 -22.94 14.04 1.90
CA LEU A 52 -22.11 14.26 0.70
C LEU A 52 -22.93 14.92 -0.42
N PHE A 53 -24.17 14.50 -0.59
CA PHE A 53 -25.09 15.08 -1.57
C PHE A 53 -26.37 15.57 -0.92
N THR A 54 -26.79 16.76 -1.31
CA THR A 54 -28.09 17.32 -0.96
C THR A 54 -28.96 17.38 -2.21
N VAL A 55 -30.20 16.86 -2.16
CA VAL A 55 -31.14 16.97 -3.25
C VAL A 55 -31.62 18.43 -3.35
N ILE A 56 -31.41 19.04 -4.52
CA ILE A 56 -31.75 20.44 -4.77
C ILE A 56 -32.92 20.63 -5.76
N GLY A 57 -33.38 19.53 -6.39
CA GLY A 57 -34.52 19.58 -7.31
C GLY A 57 -34.68 18.27 -8.09
N GLY A 58 -35.72 18.26 -8.93
CA GLY A 58 -36.07 17.15 -9.83
C GLY A 58 -37.53 17.21 -10.20
N PRO A 59 -37.94 16.51 -11.27
CA PRO A 59 -39.37 16.42 -11.65
C PRO A 59 -40.21 15.73 -10.58
N GLU A 60 -41.46 16.21 -10.38
CA GLU A 60 -42.43 15.58 -9.48
C GLU A 60 -43.09 14.33 -10.06
N ALA A 61 -42.76 13.97 -11.31
CA ALA A 61 -43.27 12.82 -12.04
C ALA A 61 -42.11 12.08 -12.70
N PRO A 62 -42.28 10.79 -13.11
CA PRO A 62 -41.26 10.09 -13.88
C PRO A 62 -40.95 10.84 -15.18
N VAL A 63 -39.69 10.86 -15.58
CA VAL A 63 -39.23 11.44 -16.86
C VAL A 63 -39.56 10.51 -18.05
N ILE A 64 -39.67 9.19 -17.81
CA ILE A 64 -40.18 8.21 -18.77
C ILE A 64 -41.11 7.23 -18.03
N ASN A 65 -42.34 7.07 -18.51
CA ASN A 65 -43.33 6.14 -17.95
C ASN A 65 -44.11 5.42 -19.04
N ALA A 66 -44.82 4.40 -18.66
CA ALA A 66 -45.74 3.66 -19.56
C ALA A 66 -46.70 4.61 -20.33
N GLY A 67 -46.81 4.39 -21.62
CA GLY A 67 -47.69 5.18 -22.50
C GLY A 67 -47.09 6.50 -23.01
N MET A 68 -45.86 6.86 -22.58
CA MET A 68 -45.11 7.97 -23.20
C MET A 68 -44.55 7.57 -24.57
N PRO A 69 -44.37 8.54 -25.51
CA PRO A 69 -43.75 8.26 -26.80
C PRO A 69 -42.42 7.54 -26.68
N GLY A 70 -42.22 6.48 -27.46
CA GLY A 70 -41.03 5.65 -27.44
C GLY A 70 -41.10 4.45 -26.48
N THR A 71 -42.13 4.35 -25.64
CA THR A 71 -42.33 3.21 -24.73
C THR A 71 -43.13 2.06 -25.34
N GLU A 72 -43.49 2.18 -26.62
CA GLU A 72 -44.24 1.15 -27.34
C GLU A 72 -43.45 -0.18 -27.33
N GLY A 73 -44.15 -1.25 -26.92
CA GLY A 73 -43.51 -2.58 -26.79
C GLY A 73 -42.64 -2.77 -25.60
N ILE A 74 -42.55 -1.82 -24.68
CA ILE A 74 -41.91 -1.99 -23.37
C ILE A 74 -42.99 -2.34 -22.34
N GLN A 75 -43.00 -3.56 -21.83
CA GLN A 75 -44.03 -4.04 -20.90
C GLN A 75 -43.65 -3.95 -19.42
N GLY A 76 -42.35 -4.18 -19.12
CA GLY A 76 -41.86 -4.21 -17.75
C GLY A 76 -41.10 -2.95 -17.35
N GLY A 77 -41.03 -1.95 -18.22
CA GLY A 77 -40.26 -0.73 -17.97
C GLY A 77 -38.75 -0.90 -18.16
N PHE A 78 -37.97 -0.22 -17.33
CA PHE A 78 -36.52 -0.09 -17.47
C PHE A 78 -35.77 -0.68 -16.29
N GLU A 79 -34.53 -1.16 -16.55
CA GLU A 79 -33.64 -1.62 -15.49
C GLU A 79 -32.20 -1.61 -15.98
N GLY A 80 -31.26 -1.18 -15.13
CA GLY A 80 -29.84 -1.11 -15.49
C GLY A 80 -29.50 -0.26 -16.70
N GLY A 81 -28.25 -0.16 -17.02
CA GLY A 81 -27.73 0.65 -18.11
C GLY A 81 -26.91 1.84 -17.66
N SER A 82 -26.71 2.80 -18.55
CA SER A 82 -25.86 3.96 -18.28
C SER A 82 -26.26 5.18 -19.11
N ILE A 83 -25.75 6.33 -18.70
CA ILE A 83 -25.89 7.60 -19.42
C ILE A 83 -24.53 8.27 -19.55
N VAL A 84 -24.26 8.80 -20.72
CA VAL A 84 -23.12 9.69 -20.97
C VAL A 84 -23.61 11.03 -21.55
N LYS A 85 -22.91 12.13 -21.27
CA LYS A 85 -23.25 13.44 -21.79
C LYS A 85 -22.20 13.91 -22.78
N ILE A 86 -22.59 14.21 -24.01
CA ILE A 86 -21.71 14.62 -25.10
C ILE A 86 -22.21 15.94 -25.67
N LYS A 87 -21.39 16.97 -25.68
CA LYS A 87 -21.70 18.30 -26.22
C LYS A 87 -23.08 18.84 -25.75
N GLY A 88 -23.39 18.60 -24.45
CA GLY A 88 -24.65 19.04 -23.85
C GLY A 88 -25.85 18.09 -24.00
N THR A 89 -25.74 17.06 -24.82
CA THR A 89 -26.79 16.04 -25.01
C THR A 89 -26.53 14.82 -24.13
N TYR A 90 -27.53 14.38 -23.40
CA TYR A 90 -27.54 13.13 -22.66
C TYR A 90 -27.89 11.99 -23.61
N HIS A 91 -27.11 10.92 -23.57
CA HIS A 91 -27.33 9.67 -24.27
C HIS A 91 -27.51 8.56 -23.26
N MET A 92 -28.72 8.03 -23.15
CA MET A 92 -29.11 6.99 -22.20
C MET A 92 -29.28 5.66 -22.92
N PHE A 93 -28.78 4.60 -22.32
CA PHE A 93 -28.80 3.22 -22.81
C PHE A 93 -29.41 2.28 -21.74
N PRO A 94 -30.70 2.39 -21.45
CA PRO A 94 -31.34 1.54 -20.46
C PRO A 94 -31.61 0.15 -21.03
N THR A 95 -31.65 -0.86 -20.17
CA THR A 95 -32.29 -2.13 -20.49
C THR A 95 -33.79 -1.93 -20.55
N GLU A 96 -34.40 -2.10 -21.71
CA GLU A 96 -35.83 -2.10 -21.91
C GLU A 96 -36.41 -3.51 -21.76
N ARG A 97 -37.28 -3.71 -20.78
CA ARG A 97 -37.94 -4.98 -20.51
C ARG A 97 -39.17 -5.11 -21.45
N ALA A 98 -38.84 -5.58 -22.67
CA ALA A 98 -39.80 -5.57 -23.75
C ALA A 98 -40.94 -6.57 -23.52
N GLY A 99 -40.64 -7.82 -23.24
CA GLY A 99 -41.65 -8.85 -23.08
C GLY A 99 -42.54 -9.03 -24.34
N VAL A 100 -43.59 -9.82 -24.19
CA VAL A 100 -44.63 -9.99 -25.24
C VAL A 100 -46.00 -9.98 -24.57
N LYS A 101 -46.91 -9.20 -25.10
CA LYS A 101 -48.29 -9.10 -24.58
C LYS A 101 -48.97 -10.47 -24.57
N GLY A 102 -49.56 -10.85 -23.44
CA GLY A 102 -50.27 -12.12 -23.26
C GLY A 102 -49.37 -13.28 -22.81
N MET A 103 -48.08 -13.13 -22.79
CA MET A 103 -47.16 -14.14 -22.28
C MET A 103 -46.94 -14.00 -20.74
N PRO A 104 -46.41 -15.06 -20.07
CA PRO A 104 -46.10 -15.00 -18.65
C PRO A 104 -45.25 -13.81 -18.26
N ALA A 105 -45.42 -13.30 -17.05
CA ALA A 105 -44.79 -12.09 -16.56
C ALA A 105 -43.25 -12.12 -16.69
N TYR A 106 -42.60 -13.26 -16.55
CA TYR A 106 -41.15 -13.40 -16.66
C TYR A 106 -40.60 -13.18 -18.07
N HIS A 107 -41.42 -13.18 -19.12
CA HIS A 107 -40.95 -12.93 -20.48
C HIS A 107 -40.37 -11.52 -20.66
N ASP A 108 -40.78 -10.57 -19.90
CA ASP A 108 -40.18 -9.23 -19.88
C ASP A 108 -38.76 -9.19 -19.30
N ARG A 109 -38.30 -10.26 -18.63
CA ARG A 109 -36.92 -10.41 -18.13
C ARG A 109 -36.00 -11.10 -19.10
N VAL A 110 -36.50 -11.83 -20.05
CA VAL A 110 -35.75 -12.54 -21.08
C VAL A 110 -35.87 -11.91 -22.45
N LYS A 111 -37.01 -11.32 -22.79
CA LYS A 111 -37.15 -10.48 -23.97
C LYS A 111 -36.81 -9.04 -23.59
N THR A 112 -35.53 -8.74 -23.71
CA THR A 112 -34.94 -7.44 -23.37
C THR A 112 -34.20 -6.85 -24.57
N ARG A 113 -34.03 -5.55 -24.56
CA ARG A 113 -33.23 -4.85 -25.55
C ARG A 113 -32.59 -3.63 -24.92
N ILE A 114 -31.50 -3.14 -25.51
CA ILE A 114 -30.88 -1.89 -25.15
C ILE A 114 -31.39 -0.78 -26.05
N GLY A 115 -32.14 0.15 -25.48
CA GLY A 115 -32.63 1.33 -26.18
C GLY A 115 -31.59 2.44 -26.17
N HIS A 116 -31.63 3.29 -27.22
CA HIS A 116 -30.88 4.56 -27.20
C HIS A 116 -31.89 5.71 -27.10
N TRP A 117 -31.76 6.48 -26.03
CA TRP A 117 -32.58 7.65 -25.73
C TRP A 117 -31.72 8.89 -25.61
N THR A 118 -32.23 10.04 -26.04
CA THR A 118 -31.50 11.32 -25.94
C THR A 118 -32.35 12.37 -25.26
N SER A 119 -31.66 13.29 -24.57
CA SER A 119 -32.28 14.48 -23.94
C SER A 119 -31.27 15.63 -23.91
N THR A 120 -31.72 16.87 -23.98
CA THR A 120 -30.86 18.05 -23.75
C THR A 120 -30.97 18.63 -22.36
N ASP A 121 -31.99 18.24 -21.59
CA ASP A 121 -32.27 18.76 -20.25
C ASP A 121 -32.32 17.69 -19.14
N GLY A 122 -32.28 16.39 -19.53
CA GLY A 122 -32.39 15.24 -18.62
C GLY A 122 -33.83 14.94 -18.19
N VAL A 123 -34.81 15.74 -18.63
CA VAL A 123 -36.25 15.62 -18.30
C VAL A 123 -37.06 15.12 -19.48
N HIS A 124 -36.87 15.72 -20.66
CA HIS A 124 -37.58 15.35 -21.88
C HIS A 124 -36.74 14.42 -22.73
N TRP A 125 -37.19 13.19 -22.88
CA TRP A 125 -36.46 12.13 -23.56
C TRP A 125 -37.11 11.70 -24.88
N THR A 126 -36.27 11.47 -25.87
CA THR A 126 -36.69 10.93 -27.15
C THR A 126 -35.94 9.63 -27.44
N ARG A 127 -36.70 8.56 -27.72
CA ARG A 127 -36.13 7.28 -28.14
C ARG A 127 -35.63 7.37 -29.58
N GLN A 128 -34.37 7.06 -29.81
CA GLN A 128 -33.72 7.15 -31.12
C GLN A 128 -33.70 5.80 -31.84
N SER A 129 -33.29 4.73 -31.16
CA SER A 129 -33.07 3.42 -31.79
C SER A 129 -33.01 2.28 -30.77
N THR A 130 -32.86 1.07 -31.26
CA THR A 130 -32.44 -0.11 -30.50
C THR A 130 -30.97 -0.40 -30.84
N ILE A 131 -30.07 -0.49 -29.83
CA ILE A 131 -28.65 -0.80 -30.02
C ILE A 131 -28.43 -2.30 -30.14
N LEU A 132 -28.99 -3.07 -29.19
CA LEU A 132 -28.90 -4.52 -29.13
C LEU A 132 -30.25 -5.12 -28.72
N GLU A 133 -30.51 -6.35 -29.14
CA GLU A 133 -31.74 -7.07 -28.81
C GLU A 133 -31.45 -8.51 -28.40
N SER A 134 -32.18 -9.02 -27.41
CA SER A 134 -32.05 -10.40 -26.93
C SER A 134 -32.37 -11.44 -27.99
N SER A 135 -31.71 -12.61 -27.89
CA SER A 135 -31.94 -13.77 -28.75
C SER A 135 -32.14 -15.03 -27.88
N GLY A 136 -32.44 -16.14 -28.51
CA GLY A 136 -32.64 -17.42 -27.90
C GLY A 136 -34.07 -17.84 -27.66
N VAL A 137 -34.27 -18.95 -27.00
CA VAL A 137 -35.59 -19.60 -26.78
C VAL A 137 -36.57 -18.66 -26.12
N TYR A 138 -36.16 -17.82 -25.19
CA TYR A 138 -37.01 -16.86 -24.51
C TYR A 138 -37.24 -15.56 -25.31
N ALA A 139 -36.58 -15.42 -26.44
CA ALA A 139 -36.94 -14.42 -27.41
C ALA A 139 -38.24 -14.78 -28.16
N LEU A 140 -38.84 -15.91 -27.85
CA LEU A 140 -40.11 -16.43 -28.43
C LEU A 140 -39.97 -16.88 -29.89
N VAL A 141 -38.77 -17.10 -30.36
CA VAL A 141 -38.50 -17.50 -31.75
C VAL A 141 -37.94 -18.91 -31.83
N HIS A 142 -37.34 -19.40 -30.78
CA HIS A 142 -36.67 -20.69 -30.73
C HIS A 142 -37.04 -21.47 -29.48
N GLU A 143 -37.26 -22.76 -29.61
CA GLU A 143 -37.52 -23.69 -28.51
C GLU A 143 -36.31 -24.59 -28.23
N ASP A 144 -35.17 -24.29 -28.83
CA ASP A 144 -33.93 -25.00 -28.63
C ASP A 144 -33.48 -24.89 -27.17
N ASN A 145 -32.58 -25.79 -26.78
CA ASN A 145 -32.01 -25.76 -25.46
C ASN A 145 -31.41 -24.38 -25.14
N PRO A 146 -31.94 -23.63 -24.15
CA PRO A 146 -31.48 -22.29 -23.83
C PRO A 146 -30.01 -22.24 -23.39
N MET A 147 -29.44 -23.36 -22.97
CA MET A 147 -28.02 -23.47 -22.62
C MET A 147 -27.10 -23.29 -23.85
N ASN A 148 -27.64 -23.45 -25.06
CA ASN A 148 -26.88 -23.24 -26.30
C ASN A 148 -26.92 -21.79 -26.76
N ASP A 149 -27.86 -20.97 -26.28
CA ASP A 149 -27.94 -19.57 -26.63
C ASP A 149 -27.26 -18.72 -25.57
N ARG A 150 -26.14 -18.11 -25.94
CA ARG A 150 -25.30 -17.29 -25.05
C ARG A 150 -25.81 -15.86 -24.85
N ARG A 151 -26.89 -15.47 -25.55
CA ARG A 151 -27.47 -14.11 -25.51
C ARG A 151 -29.01 -14.13 -25.39
N SER A 152 -29.56 -15.01 -24.60
CA SER A 152 -31.00 -15.13 -24.46
C SER A 152 -31.64 -13.93 -23.74
N ALA A 153 -30.91 -13.21 -22.90
CA ALA A 153 -31.36 -11.98 -22.22
C ALA A 153 -30.22 -10.99 -22.11
N ILE A 154 -30.37 -9.81 -22.71
CA ILE A 154 -29.34 -8.75 -22.74
C ILE A 154 -29.65 -7.67 -21.68
N TRP A 155 -28.63 -7.28 -20.90
CA TRP A 155 -28.79 -6.34 -19.80
C TRP A 155 -27.59 -5.38 -19.69
N SER A 156 -27.80 -4.23 -19.00
CA SER A 156 -26.76 -3.35 -18.45
C SER A 156 -25.66 -2.97 -19.44
N TYR A 157 -26.04 -2.20 -20.45
CA TYR A 157 -25.11 -1.69 -21.47
C TYR A 157 -24.32 -0.48 -20.94
N MET A 158 -23.00 -0.49 -21.14
CA MET A 158 -22.07 0.57 -20.74
C MET A 158 -21.21 1.01 -21.93
N PRO A 159 -21.44 2.20 -22.53
CA PRO A 159 -20.55 2.77 -23.56
C PRO A 159 -19.34 3.44 -22.90
N VAL A 160 -18.16 3.19 -23.45
CA VAL A 160 -16.91 3.86 -23.09
C VAL A 160 -16.21 4.31 -24.37
N PHE A 161 -15.82 5.57 -24.46
CA PHE A 161 -15.08 6.06 -25.59
C PHE A 161 -13.61 5.69 -25.48
N SER A 162 -13.08 5.01 -26.49
CA SER A 162 -11.65 4.75 -26.65
C SER A 162 -11.03 5.92 -27.40
N GLU A 163 -10.26 6.74 -26.70
CA GLU A 163 -9.51 7.84 -27.34
C GLU A 163 -8.46 7.31 -28.31
N GLU A 164 -7.84 6.16 -28.01
CA GLU A 164 -6.82 5.52 -28.81
C GLU A 164 -7.35 5.05 -30.18
N ASN A 165 -8.54 4.45 -30.19
CA ASN A 165 -9.16 3.91 -31.39
C ASN A 165 -10.21 4.85 -31.99
N ASN A 166 -10.45 6.00 -31.38
CA ASN A 166 -11.45 7.00 -31.78
C ASN A 166 -12.85 6.38 -32.00
N ARG A 167 -13.24 5.42 -31.14
CA ARG A 167 -14.49 4.65 -31.25
C ARG A 167 -15.13 4.43 -29.91
N TRP A 168 -16.47 4.18 -29.92
CA TRP A 168 -17.18 3.72 -28.74
C TRP A 168 -17.08 2.22 -28.61
N TYR A 169 -16.71 1.76 -27.41
CA TYR A 169 -16.84 0.39 -26.98
C TYR A 169 -18.09 0.26 -26.12
N GLY A 170 -18.94 -0.71 -26.44
CA GLY A 170 -20.08 -1.06 -25.63
C GLY A 170 -19.83 -2.35 -24.89
N PHE A 171 -20.03 -2.34 -23.57
CA PHE A 171 -19.98 -3.54 -22.74
C PHE A 171 -21.38 -3.89 -22.30
N TYR A 172 -21.76 -5.14 -22.45
CA TYR A 172 -23.09 -5.57 -22.07
C TYR A 172 -23.07 -6.99 -21.50
N LEU A 173 -24.03 -7.25 -20.63
CA LEU A 173 -24.30 -8.56 -20.08
C LEU A 173 -25.27 -9.32 -20.98
N ALA A 174 -25.04 -10.61 -21.18
CA ALA A 174 -26.05 -11.53 -21.68
C ALA A 174 -26.07 -12.82 -20.86
N TYR A 175 -27.28 -13.25 -20.53
CA TYR A 175 -27.53 -14.51 -19.84
C TYR A 175 -27.89 -15.62 -20.83
N THR A 176 -27.54 -16.85 -20.45
CA THR A 176 -28.30 -18.02 -20.84
C THR A 176 -29.44 -18.23 -19.86
N THR A 177 -30.48 -18.92 -20.25
CA THR A 177 -31.61 -19.25 -19.42
C THR A 177 -31.66 -20.75 -19.17
N ASP A 178 -32.03 -21.11 -17.95
CA ASP A 178 -32.22 -22.50 -17.54
C ASP A 178 -33.62 -22.60 -16.90
N LYS A 179 -34.50 -23.41 -17.48
CA LYS A 179 -35.91 -23.52 -17.07
C LYS A 179 -36.08 -24.07 -15.64
N GLU A 180 -35.16 -24.89 -15.18
CA GLU A 180 -35.32 -25.60 -13.88
C GLU A 180 -34.72 -24.79 -12.74
N ILE A 181 -33.63 -24.09 -12.99
CA ILE A 181 -32.78 -23.54 -11.91
C ILE A 181 -32.93 -22.03 -11.79
N ALA A 182 -32.82 -21.31 -12.88
CA ALA A 182 -33.01 -19.87 -12.96
C ALA A 182 -33.56 -19.50 -14.35
N PRO A 183 -34.86 -19.61 -14.52
CA PRO A 183 -35.47 -19.50 -15.84
C PRO A 183 -35.19 -18.19 -16.58
N ASN A 184 -34.64 -17.21 -15.89
CA ASN A 184 -34.37 -15.89 -16.43
C ASN A 184 -32.90 -15.57 -16.59
N HIS A 185 -32.03 -16.05 -15.68
CA HIS A 185 -30.68 -15.51 -15.52
C HIS A 185 -29.72 -16.60 -15.02
N SER A 186 -28.98 -17.22 -15.92
CA SER A 186 -27.93 -18.18 -15.61
C SER A 186 -26.73 -17.95 -16.49
N PHE A 187 -25.54 -18.26 -16.00
CA PHE A 187 -24.30 -18.22 -16.75
C PHE A 187 -24.03 -16.89 -17.47
N GLY A 188 -24.25 -15.75 -16.78
CA GLY A 188 -24.01 -14.41 -17.33
C GLY A 188 -22.60 -14.26 -17.87
N ARG A 189 -22.51 -13.65 -19.03
CA ARG A 189 -21.26 -13.37 -19.76
C ARG A 189 -21.22 -11.92 -20.16
N ILE A 190 -20.04 -11.34 -20.10
CA ILE A 190 -19.83 -9.98 -20.57
C ILE A 190 -19.29 -10.01 -21.99
N TRP A 191 -20.00 -9.29 -22.85
CA TRP A 191 -19.68 -9.12 -24.25
C TRP A 191 -19.17 -7.71 -24.50
N ARG A 192 -18.33 -7.54 -25.53
CA ARG A 192 -17.90 -6.26 -26.04
C ARG A 192 -18.40 -6.07 -27.47
N CYS A 193 -18.83 -4.85 -27.79
CA CYS A 193 -19.08 -4.40 -29.15
C CYS A 193 -18.37 -3.06 -29.41
N GLU A 194 -18.20 -2.73 -30.68
CA GLU A 194 -17.56 -1.47 -31.13
C GLU A 194 -18.46 -0.73 -32.08
N SER A 195 -18.48 0.63 -31.97
CA SER A 195 -19.20 1.44 -32.97
C SER A 195 -18.53 1.32 -34.34
N GLU A 196 -19.32 1.12 -35.39
CA GLU A 196 -18.84 1.11 -36.77
C GLU A 196 -18.37 2.50 -37.21
N LYS A 197 -18.99 3.54 -36.64
CA LYS A 197 -18.63 4.94 -36.88
C LYS A 197 -17.54 5.37 -35.90
N GLU A 198 -16.57 6.10 -36.42
CA GLU A 198 -15.53 6.77 -35.63
C GLU A 198 -16.05 8.07 -34.99
N GLY A 199 -15.31 8.52 -33.97
CA GLY A 199 -15.60 9.74 -33.26
C GLY A 199 -16.76 9.65 -32.26
N LEU A 200 -16.99 10.73 -31.54
CA LEU A 200 -18.06 10.83 -30.55
C LEU A 200 -19.46 10.60 -31.13
N GLU A 201 -19.67 10.92 -32.40
CA GLU A 201 -20.94 10.77 -33.13
C GLU A 201 -21.32 9.29 -33.36
N GLY A 202 -20.38 8.36 -33.16
CA GLY A 202 -20.62 6.91 -33.25
C GLY A 202 -21.42 6.33 -32.10
N ILE A 203 -21.73 7.12 -31.04
CA ILE A 203 -22.38 6.64 -29.83
C ILE A 203 -23.75 5.97 -30.06
N GLY A 204 -24.50 6.40 -31.05
CA GLY A 204 -25.79 5.80 -31.42
C GLY A 204 -25.68 4.54 -32.28
N GLY A 205 -24.47 4.09 -32.58
CA GLY A 205 -24.23 2.93 -33.44
C GLY A 205 -24.28 3.22 -34.94
N PRO A 206 -24.34 2.17 -35.80
CA PRO A 206 -24.42 0.75 -35.42
C PRO A 206 -23.19 0.24 -34.72
N TYR A 207 -23.33 -0.87 -33.99
CA TYR A 207 -22.28 -1.53 -33.27
C TYR A 207 -22.00 -2.93 -33.83
N ARG A 208 -20.74 -3.29 -33.90
CA ARG A 208 -20.27 -4.63 -34.29
C ARG A 208 -19.86 -5.40 -33.05
N ASP A 209 -20.36 -6.62 -32.90
CA ASP A 209 -20.00 -7.53 -31.83
C ASP A 209 -18.53 -7.98 -31.94
N MET A 210 -17.81 -7.95 -30.82
CA MET A 210 -16.39 -8.35 -30.74
C MET A 210 -16.17 -9.61 -29.92
N GLY A 211 -17.24 -10.16 -29.35
CA GLY A 211 -17.21 -11.41 -28.60
C GLY A 211 -17.21 -11.26 -27.08
N ILE A 212 -17.03 -12.38 -26.40
CA ILE A 212 -17.07 -12.48 -24.93
C ILE A 212 -15.71 -12.07 -24.39
N ILE A 213 -15.70 -11.24 -23.35
CA ILE A 213 -14.49 -10.78 -22.64
C ILE A 213 -14.38 -11.36 -21.24
N ILE A 214 -15.49 -11.70 -20.57
CA ILE A 214 -15.53 -12.40 -19.30
C ILE A 214 -16.68 -13.41 -19.34
N GLU A 215 -16.39 -14.66 -18.97
CA GLU A 215 -17.39 -15.70 -18.81
C GLU A 215 -17.12 -16.56 -17.57
N PRO A 216 -18.09 -17.32 -17.04
CA PRO A 216 -17.86 -18.27 -15.98
C PRO A 216 -16.76 -19.28 -16.35
N GLY A 217 -15.79 -19.50 -15.45
CA GLY A 217 -14.62 -20.34 -15.67
C GLY A 217 -13.94 -20.75 -14.38
N LEU A 218 -12.73 -21.29 -14.49
CA LEU A 218 -11.93 -21.73 -13.33
C LEU A 218 -11.47 -20.58 -12.42
N ASP A 219 -11.46 -19.37 -12.93
CA ASP A 219 -11.14 -18.13 -12.22
C ASP A 219 -12.37 -17.43 -11.63
N SER A 220 -13.57 -18.01 -11.80
CA SER A 220 -14.79 -17.47 -11.20
C SER A 220 -14.75 -17.54 -9.67
N GLN A 221 -15.28 -16.49 -9.04
CA GLN A 221 -15.34 -16.39 -7.59
C GLN A 221 -16.64 -17.02 -7.06
N LEU A 222 -16.61 -17.55 -5.84
CA LEU A 222 -17.78 -18.18 -5.20
C LEU A 222 -19.02 -17.26 -5.17
N TRP A 223 -18.81 -15.95 -4.98
CA TRP A 223 -19.89 -14.98 -4.92
C TRP A 223 -20.58 -14.70 -6.27
N GLU A 224 -19.94 -15.04 -7.39
CA GLU A 224 -20.58 -14.96 -8.72
C GLU A 224 -21.73 -15.98 -8.83
N GLY A 225 -21.60 -17.07 -8.11
CA GLY A 225 -22.62 -18.09 -8.01
C GLY A 225 -23.02 -18.68 -9.35
N ARG A 226 -24.24 -19.20 -9.40
CA ARG A 226 -24.80 -19.82 -10.62
C ARG A 226 -25.24 -18.78 -11.65
N GLN A 227 -25.48 -17.54 -11.22
CA GLN A 227 -25.84 -16.48 -12.12
C GLN A 227 -24.68 -16.09 -13.04
N GLY A 228 -23.45 -16.35 -12.61
CA GLY A 228 -22.26 -15.91 -13.33
C GLY A 228 -22.09 -14.40 -13.21
N VAL A 229 -21.38 -13.80 -14.17
CA VAL A 229 -21.15 -12.34 -14.16
C VAL A 229 -22.45 -11.61 -14.55
N ALA A 230 -22.92 -10.72 -13.69
CA ALA A 230 -24.23 -10.09 -13.80
C ALA A 230 -24.19 -8.61 -14.24
N SER A 231 -23.04 -7.96 -14.19
CA SER A 231 -22.84 -6.60 -14.72
C SER A 231 -21.35 -6.32 -14.96
N PHE A 232 -21.05 -5.28 -15.73
CA PHE A 232 -19.67 -4.88 -16.03
C PHE A 232 -19.63 -3.36 -16.24
N PHE A 233 -18.94 -2.66 -15.35
CA PHE A 233 -18.82 -1.20 -15.36
C PHE A 233 -17.35 -0.80 -15.33
N PRO A 234 -16.67 -0.67 -16.50
CA PRO A 234 -15.26 -0.31 -16.58
C PRO A 234 -15.04 1.18 -16.30
N TYR A 235 -13.92 1.50 -15.66
CA TYR A 235 -13.46 2.85 -15.38
C TYR A 235 -11.94 2.92 -15.41
N LYS A 236 -11.43 4.08 -15.83
CA LYS A 236 -9.98 4.32 -15.96
C LYS A 236 -9.37 4.58 -14.58
N VAL A 237 -8.24 3.95 -14.32
CA VAL A 237 -7.37 4.19 -13.17
C VAL A 237 -6.01 4.69 -13.63
N ASP A 238 -5.11 5.04 -12.73
CA ASP A 238 -3.80 5.61 -13.09
C ASP A 238 -2.96 4.69 -14.00
N LYS A 239 -3.13 3.37 -13.85
CA LYS A 239 -2.47 2.37 -14.71
C LYS A 239 -3.50 1.38 -15.22
N GLY A 240 -3.98 1.59 -16.45
CA GLY A 240 -4.94 0.71 -17.09
C GLY A 240 -6.40 0.96 -16.70
N TRP A 241 -7.17 -0.09 -16.57
CA TRP A 241 -8.60 -0.08 -16.37
C TRP A 241 -9.02 -1.05 -15.26
N ASN A 242 -9.97 -0.65 -14.45
CA ASN A 242 -10.70 -1.54 -13.56
C ASN A 242 -12.16 -1.62 -14.02
N ALA A 243 -12.84 -2.69 -13.64
CA ALA A 243 -14.26 -2.83 -13.85
C ALA A 243 -14.90 -3.46 -12.61
N PHE A 244 -16.02 -2.91 -12.17
CA PHE A 244 -16.90 -3.64 -11.29
C PHE A 244 -17.62 -4.74 -12.05
N ILE A 245 -17.59 -5.94 -11.48
CA ILE A 245 -18.38 -7.08 -11.91
C ILE A 245 -19.30 -7.49 -10.76
N SER A 246 -20.50 -7.93 -11.05
CA SER A 246 -21.43 -8.42 -10.03
C SER A 246 -21.87 -9.85 -10.32
N GLY A 247 -22.43 -10.50 -9.30
CA GLY A 247 -22.97 -11.84 -9.39
C GLY A 247 -23.98 -12.11 -8.26
N ALA A 248 -24.65 -13.25 -8.29
CA ALA A 248 -25.57 -13.64 -7.24
C ALA A 248 -25.42 -15.11 -6.87
N TYR A 249 -25.39 -15.39 -5.58
CA TYR A 249 -25.30 -16.73 -5.04
C TYR A 249 -26.37 -17.01 -3.97
N PRO A 250 -26.65 -18.27 -3.66
CA PRO A 250 -27.61 -18.61 -2.63
C PRO A 250 -27.19 -18.07 -1.28
N TYR A 251 -28.14 -17.51 -0.57
CA TYR A 251 -27.99 -16.92 0.76
C TYR A 251 -27.38 -17.88 1.80
N GLU A 252 -27.67 -19.16 1.72
CA GLU A 252 -27.22 -20.19 2.66
C GLU A 252 -25.70 -20.28 2.82
N THR A 253 -24.97 -19.72 1.89
CA THR A 253 -23.50 -19.69 1.93
C THR A 253 -22.92 -18.54 2.74
N ARG A 254 -23.77 -17.63 3.27
CA ARG A 254 -23.34 -16.46 4.04
C ARG A 254 -23.97 -16.40 5.42
N ALA A 255 -23.26 -16.96 6.42
CA ALA A 255 -23.70 -16.95 7.82
C ALA A 255 -23.70 -15.56 8.48
N ASP A 256 -22.97 -14.60 7.90
CA ASP A 256 -22.84 -13.22 8.36
C ASP A 256 -24.04 -12.32 8.00
N TYR A 257 -24.97 -12.84 7.19
CA TYR A 257 -26.19 -12.13 6.78
C TYR A 257 -27.46 -12.90 7.10
N PRO A 258 -27.91 -12.92 8.37
CA PRO A 258 -29.16 -13.56 8.75
C PRO A 258 -30.35 -12.74 8.22
N LEU A 259 -31.09 -13.29 7.28
CA LEU A 259 -32.38 -12.73 6.87
C LEU A 259 -33.44 -12.98 7.93
N LYS A 260 -34.27 -11.99 8.20
CA LYS A 260 -35.41 -12.10 9.10
C LYS A 260 -36.38 -13.17 8.58
N GLY A 261 -36.70 -14.15 9.41
CA GLY A 261 -37.66 -15.21 9.06
C GLY A 261 -37.07 -16.43 8.34
N GLY A 262 -35.75 -16.55 8.20
CA GLY A 262 -35.12 -17.74 7.59
C GLY A 262 -35.36 -17.87 6.07
N GLU A 263 -35.74 -16.81 5.40
CA GLU A 263 -36.00 -16.85 3.95
C GLU A 263 -34.71 -17.04 3.14
N LYS A 264 -34.75 -18.01 2.24
CA LYS A 264 -33.69 -18.28 1.27
C LYS A 264 -33.80 -17.30 0.08
N ARG A 265 -32.96 -16.27 0.03
CA ARG A 265 -32.88 -15.31 -1.08
C ARG A 265 -31.52 -15.33 -1.75
N LYS A 266 -31.44 -14.90 -2.99
CA LYS A 266 -30.17 -14.63 -3.66
C LYS A 266 -29.52 -13.41 -3.03
N VAL A 267 -28.21 -13.51 -2.75
CA VAL A 267 -27.39 -12.40 -2.31
C VAL A 267 -26.61 -11.89 -3.52
N TRP A 268 -26.81 -10.63 -3.86
CA TRP A 268 -26.02 -9.93 -4.87
C TRP A 268 -24.70 -9.46 -4.26
N ALA A 269 -23.67 -9.57 -5.06
CA ALA A 269 -22.33 -9.23 -4.63
C ALA A 269 -21.53 -8.63 -5.80
N VAL A 270 -20.52 -7.84 -5.48
CA VAL A 270 -19.65 -7.23 -6.47
C VAL A 270 -18.18 -7.56 -6.17
N GLY A 271 -17.37 -7.59 -7.22
CA GLY A 271 -15.95 -7.68 -7.20
C GLY A 271 -15.33 -6.82 -8.29
N LEU A 272 -14.03 -6.90 -8.45
CA LEU A 272 -13.29 -6.17 -9.47
C LEU A 272 -12.63 -7.09 -10.49
N ALA A 273 -12.55 -6.58 -11.71
CA ALA A 273 -11.65 -7.06 -12.76
C ALA A 273 -10.71 -5.93 -13.18
N GLU A 274 -9.52 -6.29 -13.64
CA GLU A 274 -8.52 -5.32 -14.13
C GLU A 274 -8.01 -5.67 -15.52
N SER A 275 -7.57 -4.67 -16.27
CA SER A 275 -6.91 -4.82 -17.56
C SER A 275 -5.96 -3.65 -17.84
N GLU A 276 -4.91 -3.88 -18.61
CA GLU A 276 -4.02 -2.82 -19.08
C GLU A 276 -4.70 -1.96 -20.16
N THR A 277 -5.55 -2.57 -20.96
CA THR A 277 -6.30 -1.89 -22.04
C THR A 277 -7.80 -2.12 -21.92
N LEU A 278 -8.59 -1.29 -22.58
CA LEU A 278 -10.05 -1.40 -22.57
C LEU A 278 -10.54 -2.66 -23.32
N GLU A 279 -9.76 -3.14 -24.26
CA GLU A 279 -10.01 -4.39 -25.02
C GLU A 279 -9.83 -5.64 -24.18
N GLY A 280 -9.03 -5.59 -23.16
CA GLY A 280 -8.63 -6.74 -22.34
C GLY A 280 -7.20 -7.24 -22.71
N PRO A 281 -6.80 -8.43 -22.25
CA PRO A 281 -7.64 -9.37 -21.51
C PRO A 281 -7.99 -8.86 -20.12
N TRP A 282 -9.26 -9.06 -19.72
CA TRP A 282 -9.74 -8.73 -18.39
C TRP A 282 -9.49 -9.88 -17.42
N LYS A 283 -8.93 -9.57 -16.28
CA LYS A 283 -8.59 -10.54 -15.24
C LYS A 283 -9.36 -10.24 -13.95
N ARG A 284 -10.02 -11.24 -13.39
CA ARG A 284 -10.66 -11.11 -12.07
C ARG A 284 -9.59 -10.85 -11.01
N MET A 285 -9.87 -9.90 -10.14
CA MET A 285 -9.05 -9.67 -8.95
C MET A 285 -9.46 -10.69 -7.89
N GLY A 286 -8.46 -11.26 -7.19
CA GLY A 286 -8.68 -12.33 -6.21
C GLY A 286 -9.57 -11.92 -5.02
N GLU A 287 -10.01 -12.90 -4.22
CA GLU A 287 -10.89 -12.68 -3.05
C GLU A 287 -10.33 -11.64 -2.06
N GLU A 288 -9.03 -11.55 -1.90
CA GLU A 288 -8.34 -10.64 -0.99
C GLU A 288 -8.56 -9.16 -1.29
N ILE A 289 -8.86 -8.84 -2.55
CA ILE A 289 -9.08 -7.47 -3.01
C ILE A 289 -10.51 -7.24 -3.51
N ASN A 290 -11.37 -8.23 -3.29
CA ASN A 290 -12.79 -8.10 -3.62
C ASN A 290 -13.44 -7.07 -2.69
N PRO A 291 -13.99 -5.96 -3.20
CA PRO A 291 -14.55 -4.88 -2.40
C PRO A 291 -15.90 -5.20 -1.75
N ILE A 292 -16.46 -6.38 -1.97
CA ILE A 292 -17.78 -6.77 -1.47
C ILE A 292 -17.96 -6.53 0.03
N THR A 293 -16.93 -6.84 0.84
CA THR A 293 -16.98 -6.67 2.29
C THR A 293 -16.90 -5.22 2.74
N SER A 294 -16.31 -4.35 1.92
CA SER A 294 -16.17 -2.92 2.21
C SER A 294 -17.31 -2.09 1.60
N ILE A 295 -18.03 -2.61 0.59
CA ILE A 295 -19.15 -1.91 0.00
C ILE A 295 -20.44 -2.17 0.81
N HIS A 296 -21.24 -3.11 0.38
CA HIS A 296 -22.44 -3.52 1.09
C HIS A 296 -22.64 -5.02 0.89
N PRO A 297 -22.61 -5.77 1.96
CA PRO A 297 -22.47 -7.21 1.83
C PRO A 297 -23.74 -7.96 1.45
N GLN A 298 -24.90 -7.32 1.39
CA GLN A 298 -26.16 -8.03 1.14
C GLN A 298 -26.75 -7.85 -0.25
N PHE A 299 -26.68 -6.64 -0.78
CA PHE A 299 -27.35 -6.33 -2.03
C PHE A 299 -26.66 -5.15 -2.70
N VAL A 300 -25.65 -5.44 -3.50
CA VAL A 300 -24.97 -4.43 -4.31
C VAL A 300 -25.01 -4.87 -5.76
N GLU A 301 -25.56 -4.01 -6.61
CA GLU A 301 -25.72 -4.25 -8.03
C GLU A 301 -25.43 -2.96 -8.80
N ASN A 302 -24.97 -3.10 -10.04
CA ASN A 302 -24.76 -2.02 -11.00
C ASN A 302 -23.96 -0.82 -10.46
N PRO A 303 -22.72 -1.01 -9.92
CA PRO A 303 -21.92 0.12 -9.49
C PRO A 303 -21.41 0.90 -10.69
N ILE A 304 -21.80 2.17 -10.82
CA ILE A 304 -21.27 3.10 -11.81
C ILE A 304 -20.22 4.01 -11.18
N VAL A 305 -19.09 4.20 -11.86
CA VAL A 305 -17.97 4.96 -11.33
C VAL A 305 -17.83 6.31 -12.01
N SER A 306 -17.64 7.34 -11.19
CA SER A 306 -17.31 8.70 -11.62
C SER A 306 -16.12 9.21 -10.80
N LYS A 307 -15.45 10.26 -11.30
CA LYS A 307 -14.37 10.93 -10.57
C LYS A 307 -14.87 12.28 -10.08
N LEU A 308 -14.73 12.54 -8.78
CA LEU A 308 -15.12 13.78 -8.12
C LEU A 308 -14.05 14.87 -8.28
N PRO A 309 -14.35 16.15 -8.02
CA PRO A 309 -13.43 17.26 -8.31
C PRO A 309 -12.07 17.16 -7.60
N ASN A 310 -12.00 16.59 -6.41
CA ASN A 310 -10.76 16.39 -5.67
C ASN A 310 -9.97 15.13 -6.11
N GLY A 311 -10.39 14.45 -7.19
CA GLY A 311 -9.75 13.24 -7.71
C GLY A 311 -10.23 11.92 -7.11
N THR A 312 -11.07 11.95 -6.06
CA THR A 312 -11.66 10.76 -5.45
C THR A 312 -12.62 10.05 -6.42
N TYR A 313 -12.52 8.75 -6.52
CA TYR A 313 -13.50 7.93 -7.24
C TYR A 313 -14.74 7.73 -6.37
N ILE A 314 -15.90 7.81 -6.98
CA ILE A 314 -17.19 7.46 -6.40
C ILE A 314 -17.84 6.37 -7.24
N ALA A 315 -18.25 5.27 -6.61
CA ALA A 315 -19.10 4.27 -7.22
C ALA A 315 -20.50 4.40 -6.62
N MET A 316 -21.47 4.70 -7.45
CA MET A 316 -22.89 4.68 -7.08
C MET A 316 -23.49 3.33 -7.46
N PHE A 317 -24.35 2.79 -6.60
CA PHE A 317 -24.91 1.46 -6.78
C PHE A 317 -26.36 1.34 -6.30
N ASP A 318 -27.02 0.26 -6.74
CA ASP A 318 -28.28 -0.22 -6.20
C ASP A 318 -27.98 -1.22 -5.08
N GLY A 319 -28.44 -0.94 -3.88
CA GLY A 319 -28.11 -1.79 -2.76
C GLY A 319 -29.00 -1.61 -1.55
N GLY A 320 -28.90 -2.57 -0.67
CA GLY A 320 -29.60 -2.57 0.60
C GLY A 320 -30.37 -3.87 0.88
N PRO A 321 -30.56 -4.19 2.14
CA PRO A 321 -31.28 -5.40 2.52
C PRO A 321 -32.76 -5.29 2.16
N ASN A 322 -33.26 -6.20 1.34
CA ASN A 322 -34.64 -6.23 0.90
C ASN A 322 -35.66 -6.26 2.06
N TYR A 323 -35.27 -6.83 3.23
CA TYR A 323 -36.14 -6.93 4.39
C TYR A 323 -36.35 -5.62 5.16
N LEU A 324 -35.52 -4.59 4.91
CA LEU A 324 -35.67 -3.30 5.58
C LEU A 324 -36.71 -2.39 4.91
N ASN A 325 -37.32 -2.81 3.77
CA ASN A 325 -38.26 -2.02 3.02
C ASN A 325 -37.78 -0.57 2.78
N LEU A 326 -36.50 -0.38 2.52
CA LEU A 326 -35.96 0.93 2.26
C LEU A 326 -36.50 1.48 0.94
N PRO A 327 -37.15 2.65 0.95
CA PRO A 327 -37.69 3.24 -0.27
C PRO A 327 -36.59 3.78 -1.19
N ASN A 328 -35.38 3.99 -0.68
CA ASN A 328 -34.24 4.36 -1.47
C ASN A 328 -33.11 3.32 -1.27
N ARG A 329 -32.66 2.72 -2.35
CA ARG A 329 -31.58 1.75 -2.39
C ARG A 329 -30.33 2.29 -3.08
N MET A 330 -30.32 3.56 -3.48
CA MET A 330 -29.14 4.17 -4.04
C MET A 330 -28.13 4.46 -2.95
N GLY A 331 -26.97 3.85 -3.10
CA GLY A 331 -25.82 4.05 -2.24
C GLY A 331 -24.60 4.50 -3.03
N TYR A 332 -23.55 4.80 -2.31
CA TYR A 332 -22.25 5.10 -2.86
C TYR A 332 -21.13 4.58 -1.97
N THR A 333 -19.97 4.42 -2.58
CA THR A 333 -18.71 4.16 -1.92
C THR A 333 -17.61 5.01 -2.58
N LEU A 334 -16.56 5.31 -1.82
CA LEU A 334 -15.48 6.19 -2.25
C LEU A 334 -14.17 5.44 -2.30
N SER A 335 -13.27 5.84 -3.20
CA SER A 335 -11.92 5.31 -3.30
C SER A 335 -10.94 6.39 -3.74
N ILE A 336 -9.73 6.38 -3.20
CA ILE A 336 -8.65 7.27 -3.63
C ILE A 336 -7.79 6.67 -4.76
N ASP A 337 -7.83 5.35 -4.93
CA ASP A 337 -7.00 4.61 -5.89
C ASP A 337 -7.82 3.82 -6.94
N GLY A 338 -9.16 3.79 -6.80
CA GLY A 338 -10.05 3.02 -7.65
C GLY A 338 -9.99 1.50 -7.42
N LYS A 339 -9.30 1.03 -6.39
CA LYS A 339 -9.16 -0.39 -6.04
C LYS A 339 -9.69 -0.71 -4.64
N ASN A 340 -9.34 0.13 -3.69
CA ASN A 340 -9.75 -0.01 -2.29
C ASN A 340 -10.94 0.92 -2.03
N TRP A 341 -12.08 0.34 -1.71
CA TRP A 341 -13.35 1.06 -1.59
C TRP A 341 -13.81 1.15 -0.13
N SER A 342 -14.36 2.31 0.23
CA SER A 342 -14.88 2.58 1.57
C SER A 342 -16.09 1.71 1.91
N LYS A 343 -16.48 1.72 3.17
CA LYS A 343 -17.80 1.27 3.60
C LYS A 343 -18.89 1.99 2.81
N ALA A 344 -19.94 1.26 2.43
CA ALA A 344 -21.07 1.80 1.70
C ALA A 344 -21.87 2.82 2.54
N ARG A 345 -22.34 3.83 1.88
CA ARG A 345 -23.24 4.87 2.41
C ARG A 345 -24.42 5.03 1.50
N TYR A 346 -25.58 5.44 2.02
CA TYR A 346 -26.74 5.74 1.21
C TYR A 346 -26.84 7.25 0.95
N ILE A 347 -27.39 7.60 -0.22
CA ILE A 347 -27.69 9.01 -0.50
C ILE A 347 -28.87 9.42 0.37
N ALA A 348 -28.68 10.47 1.17
CA ALA A 348 -29.74 11.07 1.94
C ALA A 348 -30.67 11.86 1.00
N ILE A 349 -31.90 11.42 0.89
CA ILE A 349 -32.91 12.09 0.09
C ILE A 349 -33.93 12.68 1.05
N ASP A 350 -34.01 14.00 1.06
CA ASP A 350 -35.09 14.70 1.77
C ASP A 350 -36.44 14.46 1.04
N THR A 351 -37.34 13.82 1.75
CA THR A 351 -38.60 13.34 1.21
C THR A 351 -39.74 14.36 1.29
N LYS A 352 -39.48 15.63 1.55
CA LYS A 352 -40.48 16.70 1.42
C LYS A 352 -40.97 16.87 -0.01
N VAL A 353 -40.24 16.28 -0.99
CA VAL A 353 -40.70 16.20 -2.38
C VAL A 353 -41.75 15.10 -2.51
N LYS A 354 -42.85 15.38 -3.15
CA LYS A 354 -43.94 14.43 -3.43
C LYS A 354 -43.39 13.22 -4.18
N LYS A 355 -43.50 12.03 -3.58
CA LYS A 355 -43.03 10.79 -4.18
C LYS A 355 -44.05 10.21 -5.15
N TRP A 356 -43.56 9.86 -6.33
CA TRP A 356 -44.32 9.06 -7.29
C TRP A 356 -43.85 7.59 -7.30
N TRP A 357 -42.68 7.30 -6.70
CA TRP A 357 -42.10 5.96 -6.61
C TRP A 357 -42.26 5.35 -5.22
N THR A 358 -42.31 4.03 -5.15
CA THR A 358 -42.27 3.25 -3.91
C THR A 358 -40.85 2.90 -3.54
N VAL A 359 -39.98 2.63 -4.54
CA VAL A 359 -38.54 2.37 -4.38
C VAL A 359 -37.75 3.10 -5.45
N MET A 360 -36.89 4.00 -5.06
CA MET A 360 -35.85 4.55 -5.90
C MET A 360 -34.69 3.52 -5.97
N ARG A 361 -34.27 3.15 -7.16
CA ARG A 361 -33.44 1.99 -7.38
C ARG A 361 -32.12 2.30 -8.11
N THR A 362 -31.90 1.69 -9.25
CA THR A 362 -30.63 1.64 -9.97
C THR A 362 -30.23 3.00 -10.53
N PRO A 363 -29.11 3.59 -10.08
CA PRO A 363 -28.55 4.77 -10.71
C PRO A 363 -28.01 4.44 -12.11
N LEU A 364 -28.26 5.32 -13.08
CA LEU A 364 -27.76 5.20 -14.45
C LEU A 364 -26.62 6.19 -14.75
N CYS A 365 -26.43 7.19 -13.91
CA CYS A 365 -25.36 8.17 -14.03
C CYS A 365 -25.17 9.01 -12.77
N LEU A 366 -23.99 9.63 -12.67
CA LEU A 366 -23.69 10.80 -11.85
C LEU A 366 -22.96 11.80 -12.75
N ILE A 367 -23.69 12.71 -13.38
CA ILE A 367 -23.17 13.63 -14.41
C ILE A 367 -22.96 15.03 -13.80
N PRO A 368 -21.75 15.59 -13.87
CA PRO A 368 -21.47 16.94 -13.40
C PRO A 368 -22.13 18.00 -14.32
N GLU A 369 -22.75 19.01 -13.70
CA GLU A 369 -23.43 20.13 -14.37
C GLU A 369 -22.72 21.47 -14.14
N GLY A 370 -21.63 21.49 -13.38
CA GLY A 370 -20.96 22.68 -12.89
C GLY A 370 -21.37 23.07 -11.47
N ASP A 371 -20.63 23.94 -10.81
CA ASP A 371 -20.91 24.48 -9.47
C ASP A 371 -21.26 23.42 -8.41
N ASN A 372 -20.57 22.28 -8.46
CA ASN A 372 -20.83 21.10 -7.62
C ASN A 372 -22.26 20.52 -7.76
N VAL A 373 -22.98 20.84 -8.82
CA VAL A 373 -24.29 20.25 -9.13
C VAL A 373 -24.10 19.03 -10.02
N TYR A 374 -24.86 17.98 -9.71
CA TYR A 374 -24.88 16.72 -10.47
C TYR A 374 -26.30 16.31 -10.82
N THR A 375 -26.43 15.68 -11.97
CA THR A 375 -27.68 15.00 -12.39
C THR A 375 -27.52 13.50 -12.14
N ILE A 376 -28.51 12.93 -11.42
CA ILE A 376 -28.68 11.48 -11.25
C ILE A 376 -29.97 11.09 -11.94
N VAL A 377 -29.90 10.19 -12.92
CA VAL A 377 -31.04 9.51 -13.52
C VAL A 377 -31.06 8.09 -12.99
N TYR A 378 -32.21 7.58 -12.65
CA TYR A 378 -32.38 6.31 -11.97
C TYR A 378 -33.62 5.56 -12.44
N THR A 379 -33.60 4.23 -12.30
CA THR A 379 -34.81 3.42 -12.40
C THR A 379 -35.54 3.39 -11.06
N ALA A 380 -36.84 3.23 -11.08
CA ALA A 380 -37.65 3.17 -9.88
C ALA A 380 -38.73 2.09 -9.98
N TRP A 381 -39.31 1.74 -8.83
CA TRP A 381 -40.56 1.03 -8.75
C TRP A 381 -41.63 2.02 -8.32
N ASP A 382 -42.75 1.93 -8.95
CA ASP A 382 -44.05 2.43 -8.44
C ASP A 382 -44.93 1.23 -8.10
N ASP A 383 -46.13 1.43 -7.74
CA ASP A 383 -47.06 0.32 -7.43
C ASP A 383 -47.57 -0.44 -8.68
N THR A 384 -46.97 -0.18 -9.84
CA THR A 384 -47.27 -0.84 -11.10
C THR A 384 -46.18 -1.86 -11.47
N ARG A 385 -46.44 -2.65 -12.50
CA ARG A 385 -45.43 -3.58 -13.05
C ARG A 385 -44.36 -2.86 -13.88
N PHE A 386 -44.66 -1.67 -14.39
CA PHE A 386 -43.73 -0.90 -15.21
C PHE A 386 -42.73 -0.16 -14.33
N HIS A 387 -41.44 -0.36 -14.57
CA HIS A 387 -40.37 0.34 -13.87
C HIS A 387 -40.05 1.64 -14.61
N PRO A 388 -40.43 2.79 -14.14
CA PRO A 388 -40.20 4.06 -14.81
C PRO A 388 -38.78 4.59 -14.57
N ILE A 389 -38.42 5.63 -15.34
CA ILE A 389 -37.20 6.40 -15.17
C ILE A 389 -37.50 7.68 -14.40
N GLY A 390 -36.70 7.98 -13.38
CA GLY A 390 -36.72 9.22 -12.63
C GLY A 390 -35.42 10.01 -12.76
N MET A 391 -35.45 11.27 -12.32
CA MET A 391 -34.27 12.14 -12.31
C MET A 391 -34.28 13.03 -11.06
N VAL A 392 -33.09 13.23 -10.46
CA VAL A 392 -32.89 14.23 -9.41
C VAL A 392 -31.62 15.04 -9.70
N LYS A 393 -31.63 16.29 -9.23
CA LYS A 393 -30.41 17.10 -9.14
C LYS A 393 -29.93 17.15 -7.71
N VAL A 394 -28.65 16.92 -7.54
CA VAL A 394 -28.01 16.94 -6.24
C VAL A 394 -26.83 17.93 -6.24
N LYS A 395 -26.55 18.52 -5.08
CA LYS A 395 -25.38 19.36 -4.85
C LYS A 395 -24.39 18.62 -3.97
N LEU A 396 -23.16 18.50 -4.47
CA LEU A 396 -22.05 17.95 -3.72
C LEU A 396 -21.61 18.93 -2.64
N ASN A 397 -21.32 18.44 -1.44
CA ASN A 397 -20.69 19.21 -0.37
C ASN A 397 -19.18 18.93 -0.36
N PRO A 398 -18.32 19.88 -0.79
CA PRO A 398 -16.88 19.69 -0.85
C PRO A 398 -16.24 19.43 0.51
N GLU A 399 -16.72 20.08 1.59
CA GLU A 399 -16.16 19.90 2.94
C GLU A 399 -16.41 18.47 3.46
N VAL A 400 -17.59 17.93 3.18
CA VAL A 400 -17.91 16.52 3.51
C VAL A 400 -17.10 15.57 2.65
N LEU A 401 -16.91 15.89 1.36
CA LEU A 401 -16.07 15.09 0.47
C LEU A 401 -14.62 15.02 0.99
N ASP A 402 -14.04 16.14 1.37
CA ASP A 402 -12.68 16.20 1.86
C ASP A 402 -12.52 15.43 3.19
N LYS A 403 -13.50 15.54 4.10
CA LYS A 403 -13.54 14.77 5.34
C LYS A 403 -13.60 13.27 5.05
N LEU A 404 -14.53 12.82 4.20
CA LEU A 404 -14.66 11.41 3.84
C LEU A 404 -13.44 10.89 3.10
N THR A 405 -12.84 11.68 2.23
CA THR A 405 -11.60 11.31 1.51
C THR A 405 -10.42 11.18 2.48
N ALA A 406 -10.34 12.03 3.49
CA ALA A 406 -9.31 11.92 4.54
C ALA A 406 -9.44 10.62 5.33
N GLU A 407 -10.66 10.14 5.61
CA GLU A 407 -10.92 8.85 6.26
C GLU A 407 -10.43 7.63 5.44
N LEU A 408 -10.28 7.78 4.11
CA LEU A 408 -9.81 6.72 3.22
C LEU A 408 -8.29 6.59 3.16
N LYS A 409 -7.57 7.61 3.62
CA LYS A 409 -6.11 7.53 3.68
C LYS A 409 -5.72 6.49 4.74
N PRO A 410 -4.79 5.57 4.41
CA PRO A 410 -4.27 4.65 5.41
C PRO A 410 -3.79 5.44 6.63
N ALA A 411 -4.19 5.00 7.82
CA ALA A 411 -3.74 5.62 9.05
C ALA A 411 -2.22 5.50 9.18
N ILE A 412 -1.56 6.58 9.60
CA ILE A 412 -0.15 6.53 9.96
C ILE A 412 -0.04 5.75 11.28
N PRO A 413 0.84 4.74 11.38
CA PRO A 413 0.84 3.79 12.48
C PRO A 413 1.15 4.45 13.83
N TYR A 414 0.55 3.91 14.89
CA TYR A 414 0.90 4.22 16.27
C TYR A 414 1.99 3.27 16.79
N LEU A 415 2.66 3.63 17.90
CA LEU A 415 3.74 2.82 18.47
C LEU A 415 3.33 1.38 18.81
N ASN A 416 2.08 1.16 19.24
CA ASN A 416 1.54 -0.16 19.58
C ASN A 416 1.11 -1.00 18.37
N GLU A 417 1.12 -0.43 17.17
CA GLU A 417 0.76 -1.11 15.92
C GLU A 417 1.96 -1.68 15.17
N VAL A 418 3.17 -1.41 15.66
CA VAL A 418 4.43 -1.78 15.02
C VAL A 418 5.40 -2.43 16.02
N GLY A 419 6.44 -3.07 15.51
CA GLY A 419 7.45 -3.74 16.32
C GLY A 419 7.17 -5.21 16.59
N ALA A 420 8.11 -5.89 17.24
CA ALA A 420 8.10 -7.34 17.42
C ALA A 420 6.81 -7.88 18.06
N GLN A 421 6.23 -7.15 19.00
CA GLN A 421 5.01 -7.59 19.72
C GLN A 421 3.73 -7.53 18.86
N ALA A 422 3.73 -6.76 17.78
CA ALA A 422 2.58 -6.61 16.88
C ALA A 422 2.58 -7.63 15.73
N MET A 423 3.58 -8.52 15.65
CA MET A 423 3.79 -9.42 14.53
C MET A 423 2.67 -10.48 14.40
N PRO A 424 1.99 -10.57 13.24
CA PRO A 424 1.04 -11.64 12.97
C PRO A 424 1.77 -12.96 12.71
N ARG A 425 1.08 -14.07 12.94
CA ARG A 425 1.64 -15.42 12.71
C ARG A 425 2.12 -15.62 11.27
N ASN A 426 1.35 -15.17 10.29
CA ASN A 426 1.67 -15.35 8.87
C ASN A 426 2.16 -14.03 8.27
N ILE A 427 3.01 -14.14 7.25
CA ILE A 427 3.43 -12.99 6.45
C ILE A 427 2.21 -12.49 5.66
N VAL A 428 1.88 -11.22 5.82
CA VAL A 428 0.87 -10.58 4.99
C VAL A 428 1.45 -10.34 3.60
N PRO A 429 0.75 -10.70 2.51
CA PRO A 429 1.25 -10.48 1.15
C PRO A 429 1.67 -9.04 0.89
N ILE A 430 2.74 -8.89 0.12
CA ILE A 430 3.20 -7.57 -0.33
C ILE A 430 2.25 -7.08 -1.41
N LYS A 431 1.65 -5.92 -1.16
CA LYS A 431 0.75 -5.23 -2.10
C LYS A 431 1.31 -3.85 -2.43
N ASN A 432 1.05 -3.39 -3.64
CA ASN A 432 1.33 -2.01 -4.08
C ASN A 432 2.80 -1.56 -3.90
N ALA A 433 3.76 -2.48 -4.02
CA ALA A 433 5.16 -2.09 -4.05
C ALA A 433 5.48 -1.34 -5.35
N TYR A 434 6.40 -0.38 -5.27
CA TYR A 434 6.84 0.43 -6.42
C TYR A 434 7.68 -0.34 -7.44
N PHE A 435 8.01 -1.59 -7.14
CA PHE A 435 8.82 -2.48 -7.98
C PHE A 435 8.36 -3.92 -7.84
N ASN A 436 8.67 -4.73 -8.82
CA ASN A 436 8.33 -6.15 -8.78
C ASN A 436 9.27 -6.89 -7.81
N MET A 437 8.68 -7.56 -6.84
CA MET A 437 9.36 -8.44 -5.91
C MET A 437 8.57 -9.74 -5.77
N PRO A 438 9.22 -10.93 -5.80
CA PRO A 438 8.54 -12.18 -5.49
C PRO A 438 7.90 -12.12 -4.09
N GLN A 439 6.71 -12.73 -3.92
CA GLN A 439 6.12 -12.83 -2.58
C GLN A 439 7.04 -13.64 -1.67
N PRO A 440 7.39 -13.12 -0.49
CA PRO A 440 8.27 -13.82 0.44
C PRO A 440 7.67 -15.15 0.89
N LYS A 441 8.46 -16.20 0.87
CA LYS A 441 8.08 -17.52 1.35
C LYS A 441 9.06 -17.96 2.42
N CYS A 442 8.53 -18.28 3.61
CA CYS A 442 9.36 -18.85 4.66
C CYS A 442 9.97 -20.18 4.22
N PRO A 443 11.24 -20.44 4.57
CA PRO A 443 11.83 -21.76 4.42
C PRO A 443 10.98 -22.84 5.10
N VAL A 444 10.90 -24.00 4.48
CA VAL A 444 10.21 -25.16 5.05
C VAL A 444 11.25 -26.22 5.38
N PHE A 445 11.16 -26.80 6.56
CA PHE A 445 12.06 -27.81 7.07
C PHE A 445 11.36 -29.15 7.25
N PRO A 446 12.06 -30.28 7.10
CA PRO A 446 11.50 -31.59 7.45
C PRO A 446 11.05 -31.64 8.91
N ASP A 447 10.02 -32.46 9.18
CA ASP A 447 9.50 -32.70 10.53
C ASP A 447 10.44 -33.62 11.31
N PHE A 448 11.69 -33.18 11.45
CA PHE A 448 12.73 -33.84 12.21
C PHE A 448 13.32 -32.86 13.20
N ILE A 449 13.08 -33.10 14.48
CA ILE A 449 13.45 -32.22 15.57
C ILE A 449 14.47 -32.88 16.48
N VAL A 450 15.57 -32.19 16.73
CA VAL A 450 16.60 -32.61 17.68
C VAL A 450 16.67 -31.60 18.81
N ASN A 451 16.27 -32.00 20.01
CA ASN A 451 16.45 -31.19 21.20
C ASN A 451 17.87 -31.42 21.73
N MET A 452 18.62 -30.35 21.91
CA MET A 452 20.03 -30.43 22.35
C MET A 452 20.18 -30.98 23.78
N LYS A 453 19.15 -30.89 24.62
CA LYS A 453 19.12 -31.54 25.94
C LYS A 453 19.28 -33.06 25.81
N ASP A 454 18.64 -33.66 24.82
CA ASP A 454 18.70 -35.09 24.56
C ASP A 454 20.06 -35.55 23.99
N LYS A 455 20.85 -34.60 23.50
CA LYS A 455 22.25 -34.81 23.07
C LYS A 455 23.28 -34.62 24.20
N GLY A 456 22.82 -34.37 25.43
CA GLY A 456 23.69 -34.21 26.60
C GLY A 456 24.26 -32.80 26.76
N MET A 457 23.60 -31.76 26.23
CA MET A 457 23.96 -30.38 26.44
C MET A 457 23.83 -29.98 27.91
N THR A 458 24.88 -29.39 28.51
CA THR A 458 24.91 -28.94 29.92
C THR A 458 25.39 -27.49 30.02
N GLU A 459 24.98 -26.78 31.07
CA GLU A 459 25.38 -25.36 31.29
C GLU A 459 26.85 -25.19 31.71
N ASP A 460 27.50 -26.27 32.16
CA ASP A 460 28.89 -26.24 32.67
C ASP A 460 29.97 -26.23 31.59
N ALA A 461 29.60 -26.53 30.33
CA ALA A 461 30.49 -26.62 29.20
C ALA A 461 30.06 -25.79 27.99
N PRO A 462 31.02 -25.25 27.19
CA PRO A 462 30.65 -24.61 25.93
C PRO A 462 29.89 -25.56 24.98
N ILE A 463 28.82 -25.09 24.42
CA ILE A 463 27.92 -25.88 23.55
C ILE A 463 28.39 -25.93 22.09
N THR A 464 29.38 -25.15 21.71
CA THR A 464 29.78 -24.87 20.32
C THR A 464 29.97 -26.14 19.48
N ASP A 465 30.83 -27.05 19.91
CA ASP A 465 31.18 -28.24 19.14
C ASP A 465 29.99 -29.22 19.04
N LEU A 466 29.22 -29.35 20.09
CA LEU A 466 28.07 -30.23 20.13
C LEU A 466 26.97 -29.70 19.19
N VAL A 467 26.68 -28.41 19.24
CA VAL A 467 25.70 -27.78 18.37
C VAL A 467 26.13 -27.85 16.90
N ASN A 468 27.39 -27.51 16.59
CA ASN A 468 27.88 -27.53 15.22
C ASN A 468 27.87 -28.95 14.61
N ARG A 469 28.26 -29.98 15.38
CA ARG A 469 28.14 -31.37 14.93
C ARG A 469 26.68 -31.78 14.69
N THR A 470 25.78 -31.44 15.59
CA THR A 470 24.37 -31.75 15.45
C THR A 470 23.76 -31.04 14.24
N ILE A 471 24.07 -29.78 13.99
CA ILE A 471 23.63 -29.05 12.79
C ILE A 471 24.13 -29.76 11.52
N ALA A 472 25.40 -30.19 11.48
CA ALA A 472 25.96 -30.89 10.34
C ALA A 472 25.31 -32.27 10.13
N GLU A 473 25.01 -33.01 11.20
CA GLU A 473 24.29 -34.30 11.14
C GLU A 473 22.88 -34.14 10.62
N VAL A 474 22.13 -33.16 11.14
CA VAL A 474 20.75 -32.88 10.72
C VAL A 474 20.71 -32.46 9.24
N SER A 475 21.60 -31.58 8.83
CA SER A 475 21.72 -31.19 7.42
C SER A 475 22.03 -32.38 6.51
N LYS A 476 22.98 -33.24 6.89
CA LYS A 476 23.34 -34.46 6.12
C LYS A 476 22.19 -35.48 5.99
N GLN A 477 21.26 -35.49 6.95
CA GLN A 477 20.06 -36.33 6.93
C GLN A 477 18.89 -35.73 6.12
N GLY A 478 19.10 -34.59 5.47
CA GLY A 478 18.09 -33.92 4.65
C GLY A 478 17.50 -32.67 5.29
N GLY A 479 17.83 -32.38 6.53
CA GLY A 479 17.41 -31.17 7.25
C GLY A 479 16.50 -31.44 8.44
N GLY A 480 16.09 -30.37 9.13
CA GLY A 480 15.25 -30.42 10.34
C GLY A 480 15.46 -29.21 11.25
N THR A 481 14.98 -29.33 12.48
CA THR A 481 15.10 -28.28 13.51
C THR A 481 16.03 -28.74 14.65
N VAL A 482 17.03 -27.94 14.95
CA VAL A 482 17.92 -28.10 16.12
C VAL A 482 17.44 -27.13 17.19
N VAL A 483 16.94 -27.65 18.32
CA VAL A 483 16.37 -26.84 19.39
C VAL A 483 17.39 -26.63 20.52
N ILE A 484 17.72 -25.36 20.78
CA ILE A 484 18.43 -24.95 21.99
C ILE A 484 17.37 -24.76 23.07
N PRO A 485 17.35 -25.59 24.14
CA PRO A 485 16.34 -25.52 25.17
C PRO A 485 16.54 -24.32 26.09
N GLU A 486 15.53 -24.03 26.94
CA GLU A 486 15.64 -23.10 28.04
C GLU A 486 16.88 -23.37 28.88
N GLY A 487 17.59 -22.34 29.29
CA GLY A 487 18.84 -22.39 30.08
C GLY A 487 19.85 -21.33 29.64
N LYS A 488 21.02 -21.31 30.36
CA LYS A 488 22.13 -20.36 30.13
C LYS A 488 23.33 -21.07 29.48
N TRP A 489 23.55 -20.76 28.22
CA TRP A 489 24.52 -21.49 27.41
C TRP A 489 25.68 -20.59 27.01
N LYS A 490 26.89 -21.16 26.99
CA LYS A 490 28.08 -20.48 26.50
C LYS A 490 28.49 -21.06 25.16
N SER A 491 28.79 -20.20 24.19
CA SER A 491 29.17 -20.62 22.85
C SER A 491 30.27 -19.75 22.25
N ALA A 492 30.99 -20.30 21.30
CA ALA A 492 31.72 -19.56 20.27
C ALA A 492 30.95 -19.64 18.95
N ARG A 493 31.64 -19.54 17.79
CA ARG A 493 30.98 -19.50 16.49
C ARG A 493 30.11 -20.72 16.19
N ILE A 494 28.82 -20.53 16.04
CA ILE A 494 27.88 -21.53 15.54
C ILE A 494 27.82 -21.41 14.00
N VAL A 495 27.89 -22.54 13.30
CA VAL A 495 27.90 -22.60 11.83
C VAL A 495 26.65 -23.32 11.34
N LEU A 496 25.74 -22.59 10.69
CA LEU A 496 24.52 -23.16 10.09
C LEU A 496 24.85 -23.92 8.81
N LYS A 497 24.03 -24.92 8.51
CA LYS A 497 24.07 -25.75 7.31
C LYS A 497 22.72 -25.78 6.63
N SER A 498 22.73 -26.11 5.35
CA SER A 498 21.53 -26.13 4.51
C SER A 498 20.44 -27.04 5.09
N ASN A 499 19.19 -26.59 4.91
CA ASN A 499 17.98 -27.22 5.39
C ASN A 499 17.86 -27.36 6.93
N VAL A 500 18.55 -26.49 7.70
CA VAL A 500 18.48 -26.51 9.16
C VAL A 500 17.89 -25.22 9.71
N ASN A 501 16.91 -25.39 10.61
CA ASN A 501 16.40 -24.35 11.49
C ASN A 501 17.07 -24.47 12.86
N LEU A 502 17.82 -23.46 13.29
CA LEU A 502 18.29 -23.31 14.66
C LEU A 502 17.20 -22.60 15.46
N HIS A 503 16.52 -23.36 16.32
CA HIS A 503 15.42 -22.83 17.13
C HIS A 503 15.82 -22.58 18.57
N LEU A 504 15.78 -21.34 19.02
CA LEU A 504 16.04 -20.94 20.40
C LEU A 504 14.71 -20.93 21.16
N ALA A 505 14.52 -21.92 22.00
CA ALA A 505 13.31 -22.00 22.81
C ALA A 505 13.15 -20.75 23.70
N LYS A 506 11.94 -20.46 24.16
CA LYS A 506 11.69 -19.43 25.14
C LYS A 506 12.53 -19.69 26.41
N GLY A 507 13.24 -18.66 26.90
CA GLY A 507 14.15 -18.77 28.03
C GLY A 507 15.53 -19.36 27.69
N ALA A 508 15.83 -19.67 26.43
CA ALA A 508 17.19 -19.99 25.99
C ALA A 508 18.05 -18.72 25.92
N GLU A 509 19.13 -18.68 26.67
CA GLU A 509 20.11 -17.58 26.70
C GLU A 509 21.47 -18.10 26.19
N ILE A 510 21.97 -17.58 25.08
CA ILE A 510 23.30 -17.96 24.57
C ILE A 510 24.25 -16.77 24.72
N GLU A 511 25.26 -16.88 25.59
CA GLU A 511 26.33 -15.90 25.69
C GLU A 511 27.56 -16.33 24.87
N PHE A 512 27.97 -15.45 23.96
CA PHE A 512 29.11 -15.72 23.08
C PHE A 512 30.43 -15.33 23.70
N SER A 513 31.48 -16.09 23.37
CA SER A 513 32.83 -15.90 23.92
C SER A 513 33.43 -14.52 23.61
N GLY A 514 34.16 -13.98 24.59
CA GLY A 514 34.86 -12.71 24.45
C GLY A 514 36.33 -12.84 23.99
N ARG A 515 36.82 -14.05 23.63
CA ARG A 515 38.20 -14.35 23.25
C ARG A 515 38.36 -14.49 21.74
N ALA A 516 39.39 -13.90 21.18
CA ALA A 516 39.66 -13.94 19.74
C ALA A 516 39.90 -15.36 19.20
N GLU A 517 40.66 -16.17 19.98
CA GLU A 517 41.02 -17.53 19.58
C GLU A 517 39.80 -18.45 19.37
N ASP A 518 38.69 -18.18 20.06
CA ASP A 518 37.44 -18.98 19.98
C ASP A 518 36.71 -18.79 18.63
N TYR A 519 37.19 -17.85 17.81
CA TYR A 519 36.62 -17.59 16.45
C TYR A 519 37.56 -18.03 15.32
N LEU A 520 38.60 -18.78 15.63
CA LEU A 520 39.49 -19.38 14.62
C LEU A 520 38.93 -20.71 14.09
N PRO A 521 39.26 -21.10 12.86
CA PRO A 521 40.07 -20.33 11.89
C PRO A 521 39.30 -19.11 11.36
N ALA A 522 40.04 -18.12 10.82
CA ALA A 522 39.47 -17.04 10.04
C ALA A 522 38.67 -17.60 8.86
N VAL A 523 37.49 -17.01 8.60
CA VAL A 523 36.58 -17.41 7.51
C VAL A 523 36.29 -16.22 6.62
N PHE A 524 35.82 -16.49 5.41
CA PHE A 524 35.40 -15.44 4.48
C PHE A 524 34.30 -14.61 5.08
N THR A 525 34.46 -13.30 5.02
CA THR A 525 33.45 -12.32 5.45
C THR A 525 33.65 -10.99 4.73
N ARG A 526 32.79 -10.04 5.03
CA ARG A 526 32.95 -8.66 4.62
C ARG A 526 32.96 -7.78 5.86
N HIS A 527 33.97 -6.95 6.03
CA HIS A 527 34.03 -5.99 7.13
C HIS A 527 33.86 -4.58 6.60
N GLU A 528 32.81 -3.89 7.07
CA GLU A 528 32.45 -2.55 6.61
C GLU A 528 32.51 -2.39 5.08
N GLY A 529 31.95 -3.33 4.32
CA GLY A 529 31.86 -3.28 2.86
C GLY A 529 33.06 -3.81 2.10
N VAL A 530 34.09 -4.38 2.78
CA VAL A 530 35.32 -4.92 2.19
C VAL A 530 35.45 -6.40 2.47
N GLU A 531 35.77 -7.21 1.46
CA GLU A 531 36.00 -8.66 1.59
C GLU A 531 37.30 -8.99 2.27
N ILE A 532 37.25 -9.83 3.31
CA ILE A 532 38.42 -10.27 4.12
C ILE A 532 38.20 -11.70 4.62
N MET A 533 39.28 -12.27 5.20
CA MET A 533 39.26 -13.44 6.08
C MET A 533 39.34 -12.99 7.53
N GLY A 534 38.35 -13.36 8.37
CA GLY A 534 38.28 -12.87 9.74
C GLY A 534 37.34 -13.69 10.63
N PRO A 535 37.02 -13.21 11.84
CA PRO A 535 36.15 -13.90 12.80
C PRO A 535 34.68 -13.99 12.34
N ALA A 536 34.26 -13.22 11.35
CA ALA A 536 32.94 -13.14 10.74
C ALA A 536 31.80 -12.81 11.72
N ALA A 537 31.18 -13.82 12.34
CA ALA A 537 29.99 -13.64 13.18
C ALA A 537 29.87 -14.71 14.26
N PHE A 538 29.05 -14.49 15.27
CA PHE A 538 28.70 -15.47 16.28
C PHE A 538 27.88 -16.61 15.68
N ILE A 539 26.87 -16.28 14.85
CA ILE A 539 26.16 -17.28 14.04
C ILE A 539 26.45 -16.98 12.57
N TYR A 540 27.03 -17.96 11.91
CA TYR A 540 27.62 -17.85 10.59
C TYR A 540 27.06 -18.90 9.63
N ALA A 541 26.91 -18.53 8.38
CA ALA A 541 26.67 -19.47 7.26
C ALA A 541 27.39 -18.94 6.02
N ASN A 542 27.81 -19.82 5.10
CA ASN A 542 28.34 -19.42 3.81
C ASN A 542 28.00 -20.41 2.73
N GLY A 543 27.29 -19.96 1.69
CA GLY A 543 26.89 -20.79 0.55
C GLY A 543 25.77 -21.79 0.86
N GLU A 544 25.02 -21.57 1.92
CA GLU A 544 23.96 -22.48 2.37
C GLU A 544 22.59 -22.07 1.81
N ASN A 545 21.70 -23.03 1.70
CA ASN A 545 20.33 -22.81 1.21
C ASN A 545 19.30 -23.30 2.23
N ASN A 546 18.17 -22.58 2.33
CA ASN A 546 17.07 -22.96 3.20
C ASN A 546 17.52 -23.07 4.66
N ILE A 547 17.89 -21.94 5.28
CA ILE A 547 18.36 -21.85 6.66
C ILE A 547 17.47 -20.93 7.49
N ALA A 548 17.31 -21.26 8.77
CA ALA A 548 16.60 -20.37 9.68
C ALA A 548 17.24 -20.26 11.06
N ILE A 549 16.99 -19.13 11.71
CA ILE A 549 17.18 -18.91 13.15
C ILE A 549 15.83 -18.43 13.68
N THR A 550 15.19 -19.20 14.55
CA THR A 550 13.83 -18.91 15.01
C THR A 550 13.69 -19.04 16.53
N GLY A 551 12.56 -18.60 17.06
CA GLY A 551 12.20 -18.79 18.46
C GLY A 551 12.16 -17.51 19.27
N GLU A 552 12.05 -17.64 20.62
CA GLU A 552 11.90 -16.53 21.55
C GLU A 552 13.11 -16.41 22.52
N GLY A 553 14.23 -17.06 22.17
CA GLY A 553 15.46 -17.01 22.97
C GLY A 553 16.28 -15.75 22.77
N THR A 554 17.30 -15.56 23.60
CA THR A 554 18.16 -14.38 23.59
C THR A 554 19.62 -14.74 23.27
N ILE A 555 20.23 -13.97 22.38
CA ILE A 555 21.67 -14.02 22.05
C ILE A 555 22.35 -12.86 22.74
N TYR A 556 23.34 -13.17 23.59
CA TYR A 556 24.16 -12.18 24.26
C TYR A 556 25.54 -12.14 23.64
N GLY A 557 25.99 -10.95 23.25
CA GLY A 557 27.45 -10.72 23.06
C GLY A 557 28.19 -10.77 24.40
N PRO A 558 29.53 -10.88 24.38
CA PRO A 558 30.33 -10.95 25.59
C PRO A 558 30.24 -9.68 26.45
N SER A 559 30.79 -9.73 27.65
CA SER A 559 30.90 -8.58 28.56
C SER A 559 31.52 -7.35 27.86
N MET A 560 31.16 -6.15 28.35
CA MET A 560 31.60 -4.89 27.70
C MET A 560 33.14 -4.63 27.75
N ASP A 561 33.85 -5.32 28.62
CA ASP A 561 35.30 -5.27 28.78
C ASP A 561 36.05 -6.41 28.04
N ALA A 562 35.31 -7.28 27.35
CA ALA A 562 35.89 -8.44 26.65
C ALA A 562 36.92 -8.05 25.59
N GLU A 563 37.90 -8.95 25.40
CA GLU A 563 39.03 -8.75 24.47
C GLU A 563 38.58 -8.40 23.06
N ILE A 564 37.64 -9.16 22.52
CA ILE A 564 37.15 -8.97 21.12
C ILE A 564 36.43 -7.65 20.87
N ARG A 565 36.12 -6.86 21.92
CA ARG A 565 35.55 -5.52 21.79
C ARG A 565 36.59 -4.44 21.57
N LYS A 566 37.85 -4.72 21.80
CA LYS A 566 38.89 -3.74 21.59
C LYS A 566 38.95 -3.34 20.12
N ARG A 567 38.89 -2.05 19.85
CA ARG A 567 39.13 -1.52 18.52
C ARG A 567 40.61 -1.49 18.22
N PRO A 568 41.00 -1.75 16.95
CA PRO A 568 42.32 -1.38 16.50
C PRO A 568 42.62 0.09 16.82
N ASN A 569 43.87 0.47 17.08
CA ASN A 569 44.23 1.83 17.40
C ASN A 569 43.72 2.84 16.36
N GLY A 570 42.86 3.73 16.77
CA GLY A 570 42.19 4.71 15.90
C GLY A 570 40.89 4.19 15.32
N ALA A 571 40.16 5.07 14.59
CA ALA A 571 39.09 4.63 13.77
C ALA A 571 39.65 3.72 12.68
N SER A 572 39.26 2.47 12.69
CA SER A 572 39.55 1.52 11.64
C SER A 572 39.08 2.11 10.30
N VAL A 573 40.03 2.57 9.52
CA VAL A 573 39.74 2.98 8.15
C VAL A 573 40.17 1.76 7.34
N VAL A 574 39.20 0.85 7.16
CA VAL A 574 39.43 -0.42 6.45
C VAL A 574 40.08 -0.19 5.07
N GLU A 575 39.86 0.96 4.45
CA GLU A 575 40.53 1.36 3.20
C GLU A 575 42.03 1.57 3.33
N LYS A 576 42.55 1.83 4.55
CA LYS A 576 43.98 1.99 4.78
C LYS A 576 44.62 0.67 5.20
N ASP A 577 43.83 -0.21 5.80
CA ASP A 577 44.32 -1.45 6.38
C ASP A 577 44.35 -2.59 5.33
N VAL A 578 43.44 -2.53 4.33
CA VAL A 578 43.30 -3.61 3.34
C VAL A 578 43.84 -3.17 1.98
N PRO A 579 44.89 -3.73 1.47
CA PRO A 579 45.38 -3.50 0.10
C PRO A 579 44.36 -4.05 -0.92
N TRP A 580 43.93 -3.20 -1.85
CA TRP A 580 42.89 -3.56 -2.84
C TRP A 580 43.31 -4.63 -3.84
N ASP A 581 44.63 -4.73 -4.11
CA ASP A 581 45.26 -5.68 -5.04
C ASP A 581 45.63 -7.01 -4.41
N MET A 582 45.53 -7.12 -3.07
CA MET A 582 45.81 -8.36 -2.36
C MET A 582 44.67 -9.38 -2.59
N PRO A 583 44.97 -10.67 -2.93
CA PRO A 583 43.98 -11.73 -2.95
C PRO A 583 43.23 -11.87 -1.63
N ILE A 584 41.93 -12.18 -1.65
CA ILE A 584 41.06 -12.19 -0.47
C ILE A 584 41.58 -13.19 0.60
N GLU A 585 42.05 -14.34 0.16
CA GLU A 585 42.58 -15.41 1.02
C GLU A 585 43.79 -14.95 1.83
N GLN A 586 44.49 -13.92 1.40
CA GLN A 586 45.64 -13.31 2.06
C GLN A 586 45.26 -12.13 2.96
N ARG A 587 44.03 -11.61 2.86
CA ARG A 587 43.52 -10.50 3.69
C ARG A 587 43.06 -11.02 5.06
N ILE A 588 43.98 -11.51 5.88
CA ILE A 588 43.71 -12.19 7.15
C ILE A 588 43.74 -11.18 8.30
N TYR A 589 42.63 -11.03 9.01
CA TYR A 589 42.42 -10.09 10.13
C TYR A 589 41.84 -10.81 11.34
N ASP A 590 42.60 -11.74 11.91
CA ASP A 590 42.19 -12.68 12.96
C ASP A 590 42.80 -12.37 14.33
N GLY A 591 43.64 -11.34 14.43
CA GLY A 591 44.30 -10.94 15.66
C GLY A 591 45.54 -11.79 16.02
N MET A 592 45.90 -12.81 15.22
CA MET A 592 47.03 -13.66 15.47
C MET A 592 48.33 -13.07 14.89
N GLU A 593 49.43 -13.39 15.48
CA GLU A 593 50.79 -12.99 14.99
C GLU A 593 50.90 -11.47 14.73
N GLY A 594 50.25 -10.66 15.59
CA GLY A 594 50.25 -9.19 15.46
C GLY A 594 49.35 -8.63 14.39
N ARG A 595 48.54 -9.46 13.70
CA ARG A 595 47.53 -8.98 12.74
C ARG A 595 46.39 -8.26 13.44
N THR A 596 45.78 -7.33 12.77
CA THR A 596 44.57 -6.63 13.24
C THR A 596 43.43 -7.61 13.46
N PHE A 597 42.69 -7.45 14.56
CA PHE A 597 41.44 -8.17 14.81
C PHE A 597 40.24 -7.27 14.49
N TYR A 598 39.37 -7.71 13.57
CA TYR A 598 38.09 -7.08 13.34
C TYR A 598 36.97 -7.79 14.09
N ARG A 599 36.17 -7.01 14.81
CA ARG A 599 35.10 -7.52 15.66
C ARG A 599 34.09 -8.36 14.89
N PRO A 600 33.64 -9.50 15.41
CA PRO A 600 32.61 -10.30 14.79
C PRO A 600 31.23 -9.60 14.87
N LYS A 601 30.37 -9.88 13.88
CA LYS A 601 28.95 -9.55 13.87
C LYS A 601 28.18 -10.53 14.77
N THR A 602 26.90 -10.27 15.05
CA THR A 602 26.09 -11.26 15.79
C THR A 602 25.60 -12.37 14.87
N ILE A 603 24.92 -12.06 13.78
CA ILE A 603 24.40 -13.03 12.80
C ILE A 603 24.81 -12.58 11.39
N SER A 604 25.50 -13.45 10.64
CA SER A 604 25.90 -13.12 9.26
C SER A 604 25.87 -14.33 8.33
N PRO A 605 24.74 -14.61 7.68
CA PRO A 605 24.69 -15.51 6.53
C PRO A 605 25.32 -14.83 5.32
N ILE A 606 26.16 -15.56 4.57
CA ILE A 606 26.89 -15.06 3.39
C ILE A 606 26.63 -15.98 2.21
N ASN A 607 26.37 -15.44 1.02
CA ASN A 607 26.06 -16.22 -0.18
C ASN A 607 24.93 -17.25 0.01
N CYS A 608 23.96 -16.98 0.88
CA CYS A 608 22.89 -17.89 1.23
C CYS A 608 21.61 -17.56 0.47
N THR A 609 20.77 -18.57 0.27
CA THR A 609 19.43 -18.40 -0.32
C THR A 609 18.35 -18.90 0.63
N ASN A 610 17.15 -18.27 0.61
CA ASN A 610 16.03 -18.64 1.46
C ASN A 610 16.40 -18.62 2.96
N VAL A 611 16.65 -17.43 3.49
CA VAL A 611 17.08 -17.20 4.87
C VAL A 611 15.93 -16.63 5.69
N LEU A 612 15.64 -17.22 6.86
CA LEU A 612 14.67 -16.71 7.82
C LEU A 612 15.34 -16.41 9.17
N ILE A 613 15.11 -15.21 9.70
CA ILE A 613 15.49 -14.86 11.08
C ILE A 613 14.23 -14.32 11.75
N GLU A 614 13.72 -15.02 12.79
CA GLU A 614 12.42 -14.73 13.36
C GLU A 614 12.37 -14.83 14.89
N GLY A 615 11.83 -13.81 15.54
CA GLY A 615 11.37 -13.83 16.93
C GLY A 615 12.43 -13.66 18.02
N ILE A 616 13.70 -13.84 17.71
CA ILE A 616 14.81 -13.81 18.67
C ILE A 616 15.17 -12.40 19.14
N THR A 617 15.76 -12.33 20.32
CA THR A 617 16.33 -11.10 20.91
C THR A 617 17.86 -11.12 20.86
N MET A 618 18.49 -9.98 20.58
CA MET A 618 19.94 -9.78 20.60
C MET A 618 20.32 -8.67 21.53
N GLU A 619 21.29 -8.95 22.39
CA GLU A 619 21.79 -8.06 23.42
C GLU A 619 23.29 -7.91 23.34
N ARG A 620 23.82 -6.72 23.55
CA ARG A 620 25.26 -6.48 23.74
C ARG A 620 26.13 -7.00 22.59
N SER A 621 25.73 -6.81 21.32
CA SER A 621 26.59 -7.18 20.17
C SER A 621 28.00 -6.61 20.29
N THR A 622 28.95 -7.11 19.51
CA THR A 622 30.32 -6.54 19.42
C THR A 622 30.46 -5.53 18.30
N LEU A 623 29.66 -5.67 17.27
CA LEU A 623 29.60 -4.87 16.05
C LEU A 623 28.14 -4.85 15.58
N TRP A 624 27.85 -4.82 14.31
CA TRP A 624 26.54 -4.94 13.68
C TRP A 624 25.81 -6.24 14.07
N ASN A 625 24.52 -6.19 14.26
CA ASN A 625 23.76 -7.35 14.76
C ASN A 625 23.41 -8.34 13.65
N VAL A 626 22.53 -8.01 12.73
CA VAL A 626 22.07 -8.92 11.68
C VAL A 626 22.56 -8.44 10.33
N VAL A 627 23.45 -9.22 9.70
CA VAL A 627 24.17 -8.79 8.50
C VAL A 627 24.18 -9.90 7.43
N PRO A 628 23.07 -10.10 6.70
CA PRO A 628 23.11 -10.94 5.52
C PRO A 628 23.96 -10.28 4.42
N ILE A 629 24.82 -11.06 3.78
CA ILE A 629 25.75 -10.59 2.75
C ILE A 629 25.57 -11.46 1.51
N TYR A 630 25.33 -10.86 0.34
CA TYR A 630 25.15 -11.59 -0.93
C TYR A 630 24.03 -12.63 -0.91
N CYS A 631 23.07 -12.48 0.00
CA CYS A 631 21.96 -13.42 0.15
C CYS A 631 20.77 -13.06 -0.78
N GLU A 632 19.99 -14.06 -1.12
CA GLU A 632 18.76 -13.91 -1.89
C GLU A 632 17.58 -14.54 -1.14
N ASN A 633 16.40 -13.89 -1.21
CA ASN A 633 15.17 -14.29 -0.52
C ASN A 633 15.38 -14.34 1.01
N VAL A 634 15.59 -13.19 1.62
CA VAL A 634 15.85 -13.03 3.06
C VAL A 634 14.59 -12.49 3.75
N ILE A 635 14.20 -13.13 4.82
CA ILE A 635 13.09 -12.69 5.69
C ILE A 635 13.63 -12.48 7.10
N ILE A 636 13.46 -11.27 7.63
CA ILE A 636 13.82 -10.90 9.00
C ILE A 636 12.56 -10.32 9.64
N ARG A 637 12.02 -10.98 10.66
CA ARG A 637 10.75 -10.57 11.24
C ARG A 637 10.66 -10.80 12.74
N GLY A 638 9.99 -9.89 13.45
CA GLY A 638 9.68 -10.01 14.88
C GLY A 638 10.90 -10.08 15.79
N ILE A 639 12.07 -9.65 15.33
CA ILE A 639 13.30 -9.64 16.16
C ILE A 639 13.38 -8.38 17.02
N THR A 640 14.08 -8.50 18.14
CA THR A 640 14.44 -7.37 19.01
C THR A 640 15.95 -7.23 19.10
N VAL A 641 16.46 -6.01 18.94
CA VAL A 641 17.88 -5.68 19.12
C VAL A 641 18.04 -4.62 20.21
N ASN A 642 18.91 -4.88 21.18
CA ASN A 642 19.30 -3.95 22.22
C ASN A 642 20.83 -3.80 22.28
N SER A 643 21.35 -2.83 21.53
CA SER A 643 22.79 -2.54 21.42
C SER A 643 23.14 -1.05 21.62
N THR A 644 22.33 -0.31 22.35
CA THR A 644 22.44 1.16 22.52
C THR A 644 23.81 1.65 23.02
N LYS A 645 24.53 0.85 23.76
CA LYS A 645 25.87 1.20 24.33
C LYS A 645 27.03 0.64 23.50
N VAL A 646 26.73 0.01 22.38
CA VAL A 646 27.75 -0.64 21.53
C VAL A 646 28.17 0.30 20.40
N PRO A 647 29.43 0.73 20.35
CA PRO A 647 29.92 1.51 19.20
C PRO A 647 29.86 0.69 17.90
N SER A 648 29.28 1.25 16.83
CA SER A 648 28.94 0.52 15.61
C SER A 648 28.03 -0.69 15.89
N GLY A 649 27.09 -0.55 16.83
CA GLY A 649 26.09 -1.56 17.16
C GLY A 649 24.84 -1.36 16.32
N ASP A 650 25.00 -1.42 14.98
CA ASP A 650 23.91 -1.28 14.02
C ASP A 650 22.90 -2.45 14.19
N GLY A 651 21.64 -2.23 13.85
CA GLY A 651 20.58 -3.22 14.02
C GLY A 651 20.58 -4.28 12.92
N ILE A 652 20.07 -3.92 11.75
CA ILE A 652 20.00 -4.80 10.58
C ILE A 652 20.71 -4.11 9.42
N ASP A 653 21.74 -4.75 8.89
CA ASP A 653 22.54 -4.27 7.77
C ASP A 653 22.40 -5.20 6.56
N ILE A 654 21.59 -4.81 5.60
CA ILE A 654 21.44 -5.57 4.36
C ILE A 654 22.58 -5.22 3.41
N GLU A 655 23.45 -6.17 3.12
CA GLU A 655 24.66 -5.91 2.36
C GLU A 655 24.73 -6.71 1.05
N SER A 656 24.48 -6.03 -0.09
CA SER A 656 24.49 -6.63 -1.43
C SER A 656 23.55 -7.84 -1.57
N CYS A 657 22.36 -7.77 -0.95
CA CYS A 657 21.33 -8.80 -0.98
C CYS A 657 20.20 -8.44 -1.92
N LYS A 658 19.40 -9.44 -2.30
CA LYS A 658 18.27 -9.31 -3.19
C LYS A 658 17.01 -9.96 -2.63
N ASN A 659 15.83 -9.34 -2.87
CA ASN A 659 14.52 -9.81 -2.41
C ASN A 659 14.47 -9.99 -0.89
N VAL A 660 14.49 -8.89 -0.16
CA VAL A 660 14.55 -8.88 1.31
C VAL A 660 13.26 -8.32 1.88
N LEU A 661 12.65 -9.03 2.82
CA LEU A 661 11.56 -8.52 3.66
C LEU A 661 12.03 -8.36 5.10
N ILE A 662 11.86 -7.16 5.66
CA ILE A 662 12.04 -6.88 7.08
C ILE A 662 10.70 -6.38 7.62
N GLU A 663 10.17 -7.05 8.66
CA GLU A 663 8.90 -6.64 9.22
C GLU A 663 8.81 -6.89 10.73
N TYR A 664 8.03 -6.05 11.42
CA TYR A 664 7.74 -6.17 12.85
C TYR A 664 8.98 -6.28 13.74
N CYS A 665 10.08 -5.65 13.36
CA CYS A 665 11.31 -5.61 14.16
C CYS A 665 11.28 -4.42 15.13
N THR A 666 11.91 -4.59 16.32
CA THR A 666 12.13 -3.52 17.31
C THR A 666 13.62 -3.33 17.53
N LEU A 667 14.16 -2.15 17.20
CA LEU A 667 15.61 -1.90 17.21
C LEU A 667 15.96 -0.74 18.12
N ASN A 668 16.86 -1.02 19.09
CA ASN A 668 17.50 -0.07 19.98
C ASN A 668 19.03 -0.18 19.77
N CYS A 669 19.62 0.75 19.01
CA CYS A 669 20.94 0.59 18.46
C CYS A 669 21.95 1.63 18.98
N GLY A 670 23.23 1.25 19.00
CA GLY A 670 24.33 2.18 19.28
C GLY A 670 24.77 2.99 18.06
N ASP A 671 24.36 2.57 16.85
CA ASP A 671 24.55 3.26 15.57
C ASP A 671 23.24 3.19 14.75
N ASP A 672 23.28 2.95 13.44
CA ASP A 672 22.09 2.95 12.60
C ASP A 672 21.16 1.74 12.88
N CYS A 673 19.86 1.90 12.77
CA CYS A 673 18.88 0.83 13.04
C CYS A 673 18.69 -0.09 11.82
N PHE A 674 18.05 0.40 10.77
CA PHE A 674 17.90 -0.31 9.51
C PHE A 674 18.86 0.28 8.48
N THR A 675 19.79 -0.52 7.98
CA THR A 675 20.86 -0.03 7.13
C THR A 675 20.96 -0.83 5.83
N LEU A 676 21.09 -0.14 4.72
CA LEU A 676 21.30 -0.71 3.39
C LEU A 676 22.72 -0.40 2.95
N LYS A 677 23.46 -1.40 2.53
CA LYS A 677 24.86 -1.30 2.10
C LYS A 677 25.11 -2.12 0.84
N ALA A 678 26.04 -1.70 0.01
CA ALA A 678 26.34 -2.37 -1.27
C ALA A 678 27.85 -2.40 -1.57
N GLY A 679 28.69 -2.46 -0.52
CA GLY A 679 30.15 -2.49 -0.67
C GLY A 679 30.81 -1.13 -0.74
N ARG A 680 32.12 -1.13 -0.47
CA ARG A 680 32.92 0.06 -0.27
C ARG A 680 34.00 0.20 -1.33
N ALA A 681 34.03 1.36 -1.97
CA ALA A 681 35.10 1.82 -2.86
C ALA A 681 35.48 0.79 -3.93
N GLU A 682 36.75 0.63 -4.23
CA GLU A 682 37.29 -0.24 -5.28
C GLU A 682 36.88 -1.72 -5.06
N ASP A 683 36.90 -2.20 -3.82
CA ASP A 683 36.50 -3.56 -3.51
C ASP A 683 34.99 -3.79 -3.77
N GLY A 684 34.16 -2.83 -3.40
CA GLY A 684 32.73 -2.88 -3.68
C GLY A 684 32.41 -2.80 -5.18
N LEU A 685 33.15 -1.99 -5.94
CA LEU A 685 33.01 -1.92 -7.41
C LEU A 685 33.50 -3.22 -8.09
N ARG A 686 34.55 -3.84 -7.59
CA ARG A 686 35.04 -5.14 -8.06
C ARG A 686 33.98 -6.23 -7.91
N VAL A 687 33.30 -6.25 -6.77
CA VAL A 687 32.19 -7.19 -6.49
C VAL A 687 30.98 -6.86 -7.36
N GLY A 688 30.61 -5.59 -7.47
CA GLY A 688 29.56 -5.09 -8.37
C GLY A 688 28.13 -5.58 -8.05
N LYS A 689 27.88 -6.11 -6.83
CA LYS A 689 26.55 -6.61 -6.44
C LYS A 689 25.74 -5.51 -5.73
N PRO A 690 24.54 -5.18 -6.24
CA PRO A 690 23.63 -4.23 -5.59
C PRO A 690 22.97 -4.82 -4.34
N THR A 691 22.43 -3.93 -3.50
CA THR A 691 21.33 -4.24 -2.59
C THR A 691 20.06 -3.82 -3.29
N GLU A 692 19.16 -4.78 -3.59
CA GLU A 692 18.01 -4.52 -4.41
C GLU A 692 16.74 -5.28 -3.97
N ASN A 693 15.57 -4.66 -4.22
CA ASN A 693 14.27 -5.20 -3.88
C ASN A 693 14.15 -5.46 -2.37
N VAL A 694 14.21 -4.41 -1.57
CA VAL A 694 14.11 -4.47 -0.11
C VAL A 694 12.82 -3.80 0.34
N ILE A 695 12.04 -4.50 1.16
CA ILE A 695 10.84 -3.95 1.82
C ILE A 695 11.04 -3.98 3.32
N ILE A 696 10.82 -2.83 3.97
CA ILE A 696 10.85 -2.69 5.43
C ILE A 696 9.51 -2.11 5.86
N ARG A 697 8.80 -2.84 6.73
CA ARG A 697 7.46 -2.43 7.15
C ARG A 697 7.13 -2.79 8.60
N TYR A 698 6.16 -2.10 9.19
CA TYR A 698 5.62 -2.38 10.54
C TYR A 698 6.71 -2.51 11.61
N SER A 699 7.76 -1.74 11.50
CA SER A 699 8.95 -1.86 12.32
C SER A 699 9.23 -0.58 13.11
N LEU A 700 9.86 -0.74 14.28
CA LEU A 700 10.13 0.30 15.26
C LEU A 700 11.62 0.49 15.46
N ALA A 701 12.13 1.70 15.22
CA ALA A 701 13.46 2.14 15.64
C ALA A 701 13.31 3.08 16.84
N GLN A 702 13.69 2.64 18.04
CA GLN A 702 13.53 3.42 19.27
C GLN A 702 14.74 4.28 19.64
N HIS A 703 15.93 3.93 19.18
CA HIS A 703 17.14 4.67 19.41
C HIS A 703 18.18 4.29 18.35
N GLY A 704 19.02 5.24 17.94
CA GLY A 704 20.05 5.00 16.93
C GLY A 704 20.53 6.26 16.25
N HIS A 705 21.55 6.16 15.38
CA HIS A 705 22.00 7.27 14.56
C HIS A 705 21.06 7.55 13.38
N GLY A 706 20.52 6.52 12.75
CA GLY A 706 19.51 6.60 11.71
C GLY A 706 18.40 5.59 11.93
N GLY A 707 17.14 5.99 11.77
CA GLY A 707 16.01 5.06 11.71
C GLY A 707 16.18 4.16 10.49
N ILE A 708 16.26 4.76 9.31
CA ILE A 708 16.63 4.14 8.04
C ILE A 708 17.89 4.82 7.49
N THR A 709 18.91 4.05 7.12
CA THR A 709 20.16 4.58 6.56
C THR A 709 20.52 3.88 5.24
N CYS A 710 20.70 4.64 4.17
CA CYS A 710 21.33 4.17 2.93
C CYS A 710 22.83 4.55 2.95
N GLY A 711 23.70 3.56 3.08
CA GLY A 711 25.14 3.74 3.09
C GLY A 711 25.80 3.63 4.49
N SER A 712 27.10 4.04 4.58
CA SER A 712 27.95 4.76 3.60
C SER A 712 28.56 3.87 2.49
N GLU A 713 28.44 2.59 2.56
CA GLU A 713 28.98 1.61 1.61
C GLU A 713 27.97 1.46 0.44
N THR A 714 28.22 2.18 -0.67
CA THR A 714 27.23 2.30 -1.77
C THR A 714 27.75 1.82 -3.14
N ALA A 715 28.96 1.24 -3.21
CA ALA A 715 29.65 0.97 -4.49
C ALA A 715 28.83 0.14 -5.49
N GLY A 716 28.10 -0.87 -5.03
CA GLY A 716 27.26 -1.74 -5.86
C GLY A 716 25.84 -1.19 -6.13
N VAL A 717 25.52 0.02 -5.67
CA VAL A 717 24.20 0.69 -5.72
C VAL A 717 23.16 0.06 -4.78
N ILE A 718 22.44 0.91 -4.07
CA ILE A 718 21.23 0.56 -3.30
C ILE A 718 20.03 0.96 -4.14
N LYS A 719 19.16 0.02 -4.51
CA LYS A 719 18.04 0.33 -5.40
C LYS A 719 16.78 -0.47 -5.07
N ASN A 720 15.63 0.09 -5.43
CA ASN A 720 14.34 -0.52 -5.18
C ASN A 720 14.14 -0.81 -3.68
N LEU A 721 14.20 0.23 -2.85
CA LEU A 721 13.89 0.19 -1.42
C LEU A 721 12.48 0.74 -1.19
N TYR A 722 11.63 0.01 -0.48
CA TYR A 722 10.33 0.49 -0.03
C TYR A 722 10.17 0.33 1.48
N VAL A 723 10.07 1.46 2.18
CA VAL A 723 9.90 1.54 3.64
C VAL A 723 8.53 2.10 3.93
N HIS A 724 7.69 1.36 4.63
CA HIS A 724 6.34 1.84 4.93
C HIS A 724 5.81 1.35 6.27
N ASP A 725 4.86 2.10 6.82
CA ASP A 725 4.19 1.76 8.09
C ASP A 725 5.19 1.51 9.23
N CYS A 726 6.20 2.39 9.36
CA CYS A 726 7.25 2.32 10.38
C CYS A 726 7.22 3.52 11.33
N VAL A 727 7.74 3.32 12.53
CA VAL A 727 7.89 4.35 13.55
C VAL A 727 9.35 4.52 13.93
N PHE A 728 9.83 5.77 13.97
CA PHE A 728 11.16 6.13 14.46
C PHE A 728 11.01 7.04 15.68
N ASP A 729 11.41 6.57 16.85
CA ASP A 729 11.30 7.27 18.11
C ASP A 729 12.66 7.42 18.80
N GLY A 730 13.18 8.64 18.88
CA GLY A 730 14.44 8.94 19.54
C GLY A 730 15.71 8.69 18.72
N THR A 731 15.63 8.47 17.41
CA THR A 731 16.79 8.37 16.54
C THR A 731 17.39 9.76 16.24
N ARG A 732 18.70 9.84 15.99
CA ARG A 732 19.34 11.13 15.60
C ARG A 732 18.85 11.61 14.24
N THR A 733 18.52 10.70 13.34
CA THR A 733 17.97 10.99 12.02
C THR A 733 16.87 9.98 11.71
N GLY A 734 15.76 10.42 11.14
CA GLY A 734 14.70 9.51 10.69
C GLY A 734 15.14 8.78 9.41
N ILE A 735 15.23 9.48 8.29
CA ILE A 735 15.72 8.95 7.00
C ILE A 735 17.08 9.56 6.70
N ARG A 736 18.06 8.70 6.42
CA ARG A 736 19.47 9.11 6.27
C ARG A 736 20.07 8.52 5.00
N PHE A 737 20.51 9.38 4.08
CA PHE A 737 21.38 9.03 2.96
C PHE A 737 22.79 9.47 3.29
N LYS A 738 23.69 8.49 3.37
CA LYS A 738 25.06 8.70 3.81
C LYS A 738 26.02 8.02 2.86
N THR A 739 26.80 8.78 2.09
CA THR A 739 27.87 8.22 1.25
C THR A 739 29.06 9.17 1.20
N ARG A 740 30.04 8.92 0.36
CA ARG A 740 31.28 9.68 0.26
C ARG A 740 31.78 9.70 -1.18
N ARG A 741 32.57 10.72 -1.53
CA ARG A 741 33.17 10.88 -2.85
C ARG A 741 33.99 9.68 -3.36
N ASN A 742 34.50 8.85 -2.47
CA ASN A 742 35.30 7.67 -2.81
C ASN A 742 34.56 6.34 -2.58
N ARG A 743 33.24 6.36 -2.43
CA ARG A 743 32.43 5.15 -2.18
C ARG A 743 31.96 4.48 -3.47
N GLY A 744 31.66 5.25 -4.49
CA GLY A 744 31.03 4.75 -5.73
C GLY A 744 29.54 4.50 -5.60
N GLY A 745 28.90 4.12 -6.69
CA GLY A 745 27.50 3.74 -6.77
C GLY A 745 26.53 4.84 -6.33
N GLY A 746 25.88 4.65 -5.19
CA GLY A 746 24.89 5.57 -4.68
C GLY A 746 23.57 4.87 -4.33
N SER A 747 22.45 5.60 -4.50
CA SER A 747 21.10 5.04 -4.30
C SER A 747 20.14 5.50 -5.38
N ASP A 748 19.20 4.63 -5.76
CA ASP A 748 18.24 4.84 -6.83
C ASP A 748 16.91 4.16 -6.52
N ASN A 749 15.78 4.80 -6.85
CA ASN A 749 14.43 4.25 -6.62
C ASN A 749 14.19 3.85 -5.17
N THR A 750 14.18 4.83 -4.26
CA THR A 750 13.88 4.62 -2.84
C THR A 750 12.59 5.32 -2.45
N TYR A 751 11.69 4.59 -1.80
CA TYR A 751 10.32 4.98 -1.51
C TYR A 751 10.02 4.86 -0.03
N TYR A 752 9.48 5.91 0.57
CA TYR A 752 9.15 5.99 2.00
C TYR A 752 7.72 6.48 2.16
N GLU A 753 6.90 5.75 2.91
CA GLU A 753 5.47 6.01 2.96
C GLU A 753 4.88 5.66 4.33
N ARG A 754 3.95 6.46 4.83
CA ARG A 754 3.27 6.27 6.12
C ARG A 754 4.26 6.05 7.28
N LEU A 755 5.18 7.00 7.43
CA LEU A 755 6.17 7.00 8.51
C LEU A 755 5.76 7.98 9.61
N ARG A 756 6.05 7.60 10.84
CA ARG A 756 5.87 8.44 12.01
C ARG A 756 7.21 8.63 12.72
N MET A 757 7.56 9.86 13.00
CA MET A 757 8.83 10.23 13.62
C MET A 757 8.58 11.03 14.91
N ILE A 758 9.19 10.58 16.00
CA ILE A 758 9.01 11.16 17.32
C ILE A 758 10.39 11.39 17.94
N ASN A 759 10.61 12.56 18.52
CA ASN A 759 11.88 12.89 19.20
C ASN A 759 13.13 12.65 18.34
N VAL A 760 13.05 12.89 17.04
CA VAL A 760 14.22 12.73 16.15
C VAL A 760 15.06 14.01 16.11
N GLY A 761 16.38 13.87 15.94
CA GLY A 761 17.24 15.04 15.77
C GLY A 761 16.98 15.76 14.44
N LYS A 762 16.96 14.98 13.33
CA LYS A 762 16.60 15.44 11.99
C LYS A 762 15.63 14.47 11.35
N ALA A 763 14.58 14.97 10.71
CA ALA A 763 13.69 14.04 10.02
C ALA A 763 14.39 13.44 8.79
N PHE A 764 15.00 14.24 7.94
CA PHE A 764 15.68 13.78 6.72
C PHE A 764 17.09 14.34 6.58
N THR A 765 18.04 13.51 6.15
CA THR A 765 19.42 13.92 5.94
C THR A 765 20.03 13.27 4.69
N TRP A 766 20.67 14.08 3.87
CA TRP A 766 21.56 13.67 2.77
C TRP A 766 22.96 14.19 3.06
N ASP A 767 23.95 13.31 3.17
CA ASP A 767 25.34 13.68 3.44
C ASP A 767 26.29 12.90 2.51
N LEU A 768 26.76 13.57 1.47
CA LEU A 768 27.70 13.03 0.49
C LEU A 768 29.15 13.49 0.72
N LEU A 769 29.38 14.34 1.70
CA LEU A 769 30.72 14.86 2.04
C LEU A 769 31.38 14.10 3.19
N GLY A 770 30.61 13.84 4.25
CA GLY A 770 31.13 13.29 5.48
C GLY A 770 31.99 14.24 6.29
N SER A 771 32.74 13.70 7.26
CA SER A 771 33.62 14.50 8.09
C SER A 771 35.08 14.44 7.62
N ALA A 772 35.82 15.52 7.84
CA ALA A 772 37.27 15.59 7.56
C ALA A 772 38.08 14.52 8.31
N TYR A 773 37.60 14.05 9.47
CA TYR A 773 38.21 12.99 10.22
C TYR A 773 38.38 11.69 9.41
N TYR A 774 37.37 11.31 8.63
CA TYR A 774 37.41 10.08 7.80
C TYR A 774 37.84 10.35 6.37
N MET A 775 37.53 11.54 5.82
CA MET A 775 37.67 11.82 4.40
C MET A 775 38.83 12.77 4.06
N GLY A 776 39.46 13.36 5.08
CA GLY A 776 40.51 14.37 4.86
C GLY A 776 39.98 15.51 3.95
N GLU A 777 40.73 15.85 2.92
CA GLU A 777 40.41 16.90 1.96
C GLU A 777 39.17 16.59 1.11
N LEU A 778 38.76 15.33 0.95
CA LEU A 778 37.59 14.94 0.21
C LEU A 778 36.28 15.36 0.90
N ALA A 779 36.31 15.67 2.20
CA ALA A 779 35.18 16.23 2.93
C ALA A 779 34.93 17.70 2.61
N ALA A 780 35.91 18.41 2.03
CA ALA A 780 35.72 19.78 1.61
C ALA A 780 34.85 19.84 0.37
N ARG A 781 33.88 20.74 0.37
CA ARG A 781 32.97 20.93 -0.74
C ARG A 781 33.72 21.31 -2.01
N TYR A 782 34.68 22.23 -1.92
CA TYR A 782 35.54 22.69 -3.02
C TYR A 782 37.01 22.33 -2.81
N PRO A 783 37.82 22.22 -3.90
CA PRO A 783 37.39 22.32 -5.31
C PRO A 783 36.51 21.14 -5.71
N ALA A 784 35.61 21.37 -6.69
CA ALA A 784 34.82 20.30 -7.31
C ALA A 784 35.78 19.27 -7.94
N ARG A 785 35.44 18.01 -7.81
CA ARG A 785 36.31 16.90 -8.27
C ARG A 785 35.85 16.42 -9.65
N LYS A 786 36.75 15.79 -10.40
CA LYS A 786 36.35 15.12 -11.64
C LYS A 786 35.49 13.91 -11.33
N VAL A 787 34.33 13.82 -11.98
CA VAL A 787 33.46 12.65 -11.88
C VAL A 787 34.20 11.41 -12.38
N ASN A 788 34.14 10.34 -11.58
CA ASN A 788 34.74 9.05 -11.90
C ASN A 788 33.89 7.91 -11.32
N ARG A 789 34.31 6.65 -11.47
CA ARG A 789 33.58 5.47 -11.00
C ARG A 789 33.33 5.41 -9.48
N LEU A 790 34.10 6.17 -8.69
CA LEU A 790 33.95 6.26 -7.23
C LEU A 790 33.08 7.46 -6.82
N THR A 791 32.63 8.28 -7.73
CA THR A 791 31.71 9.38 -7.43
C THR A 791 30.30 8.81 -7.25
N PRO A 792 29.67 8.96 -6.06
CA PRO A 792 28.33 8.40 -5.83
C PRO A 792 27.24 9.26 -6.48
N ASP A 793 26.19 8.62 -6.97
CA ASP A 793 24.97 9.23 -7.51
C ASP A 793 23.76 8.84 -6.64
N VAL A 794 23.09 9.83 -6.03
CA VAL A 794 21.94 9.64 -5.15
C VAL A 794 20.73 10.32 -5.77
N LYS A 795 19.72 9.53 -6.16
CA LYS A 795 18.58 10.02 -6.93
C LYS A 795 17.30 9.20 -6.78
N ASN A 796 16.20 9.69 -7.37
CA ASN A 796 14.90 9.03 -7.44
C ASN A 796 14.36 8.63 -6.06
N ILE A 797 14.13 9.65 -5.22
CA ILE A 797 13.67 9.47 -3.84
C ILE A 797 12.26 10.02 -3.70
N LEU A 798 11.34 9.21 -3.19
CA LEU A 798 9.99 9.64 -2.84
C LEU A 798 9.73 9.41 -1.35
N ILE A 799 9.37 10.49 -0.64
CA ILE A 799 8.95 10.46 0.77
C ILE A 799 7.55 11.06 0.84
N LYS A 800 6.55 10.27 1.24
CA LYS A 800 5.17 10.76 1.28
C LYS A 800 4.36 10.19 2.43
N ASP A 801 3.23 10.84 2.73
CA ASP A 801 2.27 10.39 3.74
C ASP A 801 2.93 10.15 5.09
N PHE A 802 3.51 11.18 5.72
CA PHE A 802 4.29 11.02 6.94
C PHE A 802 3.94 12.08 8.00
N ILE A 803 4.26 11.75 9.27
CA ILE A 803 4.17 12.69 10.40
C ILE A 803 5.52 12.76 11.11
N VAL A 804 6.00 13.98 11.34
CA VAL A 804 7.11 14.30 12.24
C VAL A 804 6.53 15.04 13.44
N GLU A 805 6.24 14.30 14.51
CA GLU A 805 5.63 14.89 15.72
C GLU A 805 6.58 15.81 16.48
N SER A 806 7.87 15.47 16.44
CA SER A 806 8.91 16.31 17.02
C SER A 806 10.28 16.03 16.42
N ALA A 807 10.93 17.08 15.93
CA ALA A 807 12.31 17.03 15.46
C ALA A 807 13.05 18.31 15.90
N ASP A 808 14.40 18.28 15.94
CA ASP A 808 15.18 19.50 16.04
C ASP A 808 15.18 20.25 14.70
N GLN A 809 15.36 19.53 13.59
CA GLN A 809 15.36 20.05 12.23
C GLN A 809 14.52 19.17 11.31
N PHE A 810 13.88 19.77 10.30
CA PHE A 810 13.13 19.00 9.33
C PHE A 810 14.08 18.32 8.34
N PHE A 811 14.89 19.05 7.61
CA PHE A 811 15.82 18.45 6.64
C PHE A 811 17.20 19.11 6.60
N THR A 812 18.22 18.33 6.19
CA THR A 812 19.55 18.85 5.88
C THR A 812 20.13 18.04 4.72
N ALA A 813 20.63 18.73 3.71
CA ALA A 813 21.23 18.10 2.56
C ALA A 813 22.58 18.73 2.21
N ASN A 814 23.63 17.91 2.21
CA ASN A 814 25.00 18.24 1.81
C ASN A 814 25.39 17.38 0.62
N GLY A 815 25.04 17.83 -0.58
CA GLY A 815 25.46 17.22 -1.84
C GLY A 815 26.93 17.47 -2.16
N ILE A 816 27.34 17.05 -3.34
CA ILE A 816 28.66 17.32 -3.92
C ILE A 816 28.51 18.10 -5.22
N PRO A 817 29.33 19.14 -5.44
CA PRO A 817 29.17 20.03 -6.58
C PRO A 817 29.33 19.35 -7.95
N GLU A 818 30.05 18.26 -8.04
CA GLU A 818 30.27 17.49 -9.26
C GLU A 818 29.08 16.64 -9.70
N ILE A 819 28.29 16.09 -8.74
CA ILE A 819 27.03 15.39 -8.97
C ILE A 819 26.11 15.75 -7.80
N PRO A 820 25.28 16.78 -7.92
CA PRO A 820 24.26 17.09 -6.93
C PRO A 820 23.28 15.92 -6.79
N PHE A 821 22.83 15.61 -5.56
CA PHE A 821 21.74 14.66 -5.43
C PHE A 821 20.48 15.23 -6.09
N ASN A 822 19.65 14.36 -6.69
CA ASN A 822 18.60 14.85 -7.57
C ASN A 822 17.33 13.95 -7.57
N GLN A 823 16.26 14.52 -8.15
CA GLN A 823 14.96 13.85 -8.27
C GLN A 823 14.42 13.37 -6.91
N VAL A 824 14.35 14.30 -5.95
CA VAL A 824 13.78 14.07 -4.62
C VAL A 824 12.40 14.71 -4.54
N VAL A 825 11.40 13.92 -4.14
CA VAL A 825 10.03 14.38 -3.89
C VAL A 825 9.65 14.08 -2.44
N VAL A 826 9.24 15.14 -1.72
CA VAL A 826 8.70 15.06 -0.36
C VAL A 826 7.29 15.61 -0.38
N GLU A 827 6.29 14.79 -0.07
CA GLU A 827 4.90 15.22 -0.21
C GLU A 827 3.96 14.68 0.88
N ASN A 828 2.88 15.43 1.12
CA ASN A 828 1.79 15.06 2.01
C ASN A 828 2.27 14.69 3.43
N GLY A 829 2.80 15.69 4.14
CA GLY A 829 3.37 15.51 5.48
C GLY A 829 3.01 16.60 6.49
N GLU A 830 2.98 16.22 7.76
CA GLU A 830 2.84 17.13 8.90
C GLU A 830 4.13 17.13 9.71
N ILE A 831 4.72 18.29 9.93
CA ILE A 831 6.04 18.42 10.55
C ILE A 831 6.00 19.43 11.69
N LYS A 832 6.58 19.02 12.85
CA LYS A 832 6.91 19.92 13.95
C LYS A 832 8.40 19.89 14.22
N CYS A 833 9.08 21.04 14.09
CA CYS A 833 10.50 21.17 14.36
C CYS A 833 10.85 22.42 15.22
N LYS A 834 11.94 22.29 16.02
CA LYS A 834 12.33 23.29 17.00
C LYS A 834 13.34 24.30 16.49
N LYS A 835 14.13 23.92 15.48
CA LYS A 835 15.25 24.73 14.94
C LYS A 835 15.02 25.00 13.45
N LEU A 836 16.10 25.34 12.75
CA LEU A 836 16.13 25.53 11.31
C LEU A 836 15.20 24.55 10.58
N ILE A 837 14.32 25.08 9.72
CA ILE A 837 13.46 24.24 8.90
C ILE A 837 14.32 23.35 8.02
N GLY A 838 15.24 23.96 7.25
CA GLY A 838 16.10 23.12 6.41
C GLY A 838 17.26 23.83 5.71
N ALA A 839 18.16 23.01 5.20
CA ALA A 839 19.27 23.44 4.34
C ALA A 839 19.46 22.49 3.16
N LEU A 840 19.60 23.04 1.96
CA LEU A 840 19.87 22.35 0.70
C LEU A 840 21.18 22.88 0.10
N ASN A 841 22.23 22.08 0.13
CA ASN A 841 23.52 22.40 -0.49
C ASN A 841 23.77 21.42 -1.65
N ASP A 842 24.05 21.90 -2.84
CA ASP A 842 24.31 21.10 -4.03
C ASP A 842 23.18 20.06 -4.29
N ALA A 843 21.96 20.57 -4.42
CA ALA A 843 20.74 19.79 -4.72
C ALA A 843 20.18 20.18 -6.08
N ALA A 844 19.62 19.22 -6.81
CA ALA A 844 18.95 19.50 -8.09
C ALA A 844 17.64 18.69 -8.21
N GLY A 845 16.59 19.29 -8.80
CA GLY A 845 15.31 18.59 -8.97
C GLY A 845 14.68 18.17 -7.65
N PHE A 846 14.57 19.08 -6.68
CA PHE A 846 14.05 18.83 -5.34
C PHE A 846 12.65 19.45 -5.19
N THR A 847 11.66 18.62 -4.94
CA THR A 847 10.26 19.05 -4.78
C THR A 847 9.74 18.76 -3.39
N MET A 848 9.20 19.78 -2.73
CA MET A 848 8.39 19.66 -1.52
C MET A 848 6.99 20.17 -1.80
N ARG A 849 5.96 19.37 -1.52
CA ARG A 849 4.58 19.78 -1.77
C ARG A 849 3.57 19.19 -0.78
N LYS A 850 2.48 19.94 -0.58
CA LYS A 850 1.37 19.54 0.33
C LYS A 850 1.88 19.24 1.74
N LEU A 851 2.63 20.16 2.33
CA LEU A 851 3.18 20.03 3.67
C LEU A 851 2.59 21.05 4.63
N THR A 852 2.38 20.64 5.88
CA THR A 852 2.17 21.56 7.01
C THR A 852 3.42 21.53 7.87
N ILE A 853 4.08 22.69 8.03
CA ILE A 853 5.34 22.81 8.77
C ILE A 853 5.15 23.78 9.93
N GLU A 854 5.15 23.25 11.15
CA GLU A 854 5.17 24.01 12.41
C GLU A 854 6.61 24.08 12.92
N ALA A 855 7.19 25.30 12.99
CA ALA A 855 8.57 25.49 13.41
C ALA A 855 8.71 26.71 14.33
N GLN A 856 9.72 26.70 15.21
CA GLN A 856 10.06 27.85 16.08
C GLN A 856 10.98 28.86 15.37
N HIS A 857 11.68 28.42 14.33
CA HIS A 857 12.53 29.25 13.48
C HIS A 857 12.03 29.20 12.04
N ASN A 858 12.26 30.28 11.31
CA ASN A 858 11.66 30.49 10.00
C ASN A 858 12.64 30.36 8.83
N ASP A 859 13.85 29.82 9.05
CA ASP A 859 14.92 29.83 8.04
C ASP A 859 14.93 28.58 7.15
N ILE A 860 15.06 28.80 5.85
CA ILE A 860 15.46 27.83 4.84
C ILE A 860 16.72 28.34 4.14
N HIS A 861 17.79 27.57 4.10
CA HIS A 861 19.04 27.88 3.39
C HIS A 861 19.18 27.05 2.12
N ILE A 862 19.50 27.70 1.02
CA ILE A 862 19.76 27.03 -0.28
C ILE A 862 21.10 27.54 -0.80
N LEU A 863 22.07 26.63 -1.00
CA LEU A 863 23.38 26.93 -1.53
C LEU A 863 23.66 26.10 -2.79
N ASP A 864 23.84 26.77 -3.94
CA ASP A 864 24.01 26.11 -5.23
C ASP A 864 22.91 25.09 -5.55
N GLY A 865 21.66 25.45 -5.23
CA GLY A 865 20.47 24.63 -5.51
C GLY A 865 19.84 24.97 -6.85
N LYS A 866 19.41 23.95 -7.60
CA LYS A 866 18.83 24.11 -8.94
C LYS A 866 17.52 23.30 -9.10
N ASP A 867 16.54 23.89 -9.80
CA ASP A 867 15.25 23.25 -10.09
C ASP A 867 14.57 22.77 -8.78
N ILE A 868 14.33 23.71 -7.84
CA ILE A 868 13.75 23.44 -6.52
C ILE A 868 12.33 24.02 -6.49
N LEU A 869 11.36 23.17 -6.11
CA LEU A 869 9.95 23.54 -6.01
C LEU A 869 9.43 23.36 -4.58
N PHE A 870 8.84 24.41 -4.01
CA PHE A 870 8.01 24.38 -2.81
C PHE A 870 6.59 24.73 -3.24
N GLU A 871 5.64 23.77 -3.13
CA GLU A 871 4.26 23.93 -3.59
C GLU A 871 3.25 23.50 -2.54
N ASP A 872 2.18 24.28 -2.34
CA ASP A 872 1.10 23.96 -1.40
C ASP A 872 1.63 23.72 0.04
N ILE A 873 2.47 24.59 0.55
CA ILE A 873 3.06 24.46 1.89
C ILE A 873 2.42 25.47 2.85
N HIS A 874 1.86 24.92 3.93
CA HIS A 874 1.31 25.72 5.02
C HIS A 874 2.31 25.82 6.17
N PHE A 875 2.93 27.00 6.34
CA PHE A 875 3.84 27.29 7.44
C PHE A 875 3.08 27.83 8.66
N LYS A 876 3.33 27.25 9.84
CA LYS A 876 2.89 27.73 11.15
C LYS A 876 4.10 28.23 11.93
N LEU A 877 4.39 29.52 11.84
CA LEU A 877 5.59 30.16 12.39
C LEU A 877 5.21 31.25 13.40
N PRO A 878 5.97 31.43 14.51
CA PRO A 878 5.68 32.47 15.50
C PRO A 878 5.65 33.90 14.92
N ALA A 879 6.53 34.17 13.98
CA ALA A 879 6.59 35.49 13.31
C ALA A 879 5.68 35.58 12.08
N GLY A 880 5.00 34.50 11.69
CA GLY A 880 4.13 34.44 10.53
C GLY A 880 4.84 34.57 9.17
N GLU A 881 6.17 34.49 9.14
CA GLU A 881 7.01 34.79 7.97
C GLU A 881 8.08 33.71 7.81
N ILE A 882 8.34 33.30 6.56
CA ILE A 882 9.46 32.45 6.22
C ILE A 882 10.62 33.29 5.68
N MET A 883 11.85 32.96 6.08
CA MET A 883 13.09 33.49 5.53
C MET A 883 13.76 32.43 4.65
N VAL A 884 13.95 32.75 3.38
CA VAL A 884 14.68 31.88 2.46
C VAL A 884 15.98 32.59 2.04
N ASN A 885 17.09 32.00 2.45
CA ASN A 885 18.43 32.50 2.11
C ASN A 885 18.96 31.68 0.94
N VAL A 886 19.11 32.28 -0.23
CA VAL A 886 19.66 31.65 -1.43
C VAL A 886 21.04 32.17 -1.72
N GLU A 887 22.03 31.31 -1.82
CA GLU A 887 23.43 31.63 -2.07
C GLU A 887 24.01 30.73 -3.18
N GLY A 888 25.12 31.14 -3.76
CA GLY A 888 25.92 30.37 -4.73
C GLY A 888 25.58 30.66 -6.19
N GLU A 889 26.62 30.70 -7.04
CA GLU A 889 26.51 31.02 -8.47
C GLU A 889 25.71 30.01 -9.31
N ARG A 890 25.56 28.78 -8.82
CA ARG A 890 24.85 27.71 -9.50
C ARG A 890 23.39 27.62 -9.09
N SER A 891 22.94 28.40 -8.10
CA SER A 891 21.53 28.45 -7.72
C SER A 891 20.67 28.98 -8.85
N GLY A 892 19.55 28.34 -9.13
CA GLY A 892 18.64 28.78 -10.17
C GLY A 892 17.35 27.97 -10.25
N ASN A 893 16.31 28.56 -10.82
CA ASN A 893 14.97 27.97 -10.96
C ASN A 893 14.43 27.47 -9.61
N ILE A 894 14.33 28.37 -8.62
CA ILE A 894 13.75 28.08 -7.30
C ILE A 894 12.36 28.71 -7.28
N VAL A 895 11.34 27.88 -7.08
CA VAL A 895 9.92 28.27 -7.18
C VAL A 895 9.22 28.00 -5.86
N PHE A 896 8.55 29.04 -5.34
CA PHE A 896 7.59 28.92 -4.23
C PHE A 896 6.21 29.19 -4.79
N LYS A 897 5.31 28.25 -4.68
CA LYS A 897 3.96 28.30 -5.25
C LYS A 897 2.92 27.93 -4.20
N ASN A 898 1.89 28.75 -4.06
CA ASN A 898 0.81 28.56 -3.10
C ASN A 898 1.31 28.26 -1.68
N ILE A 899 2.14 29.19 -1.16
CA ILE A 899 2.62 29.16 0.23
C ILE A 899 1.98 30.33 1.00
N ASN A 900 1.74 30.17 2.30
CA ASN A 900 1.19 31.22 3.16
C ASN A 900 2.28 32.18 3.68
N ALA A 901 3.23 32.61 2.83
CA ALA A 901 4.27 33.57 3.17
C ALA A 901 4.04 34.90 2.45
N ASN A 902 4.36 36.02 3.12
CA ASN A 902 4.28 37.34 2.49
C ASN A 902 5.38 37.47 1.44
N GLN A 903 5.00 37.82 0.21
CA GLN A 903 5.94 38.03 -0.92
C GLN A 903 7.01 39.09 -0.67
N GLU A 904 6.78 40.04 0.22
CA GLU A 904 7.66 41.21 0.50
C GLU A 904 8.87 40.88 1.38
N LYS A 905 8.97 39.65 1.92
CA LYS A 905 9.98 39.30 2.95
C LYS A 905 10.85 38.08 2.64
N VAL A 906 10.98 37.73 1.38
CA VAL A 906 12.00 36.76 0.94
C VAL A 906 13.32 37.57 0.71
N GLU A 907 14.26 37.48 1.64
CA GLU A 907 15.54 38.15 1.52
C GLU A 907 16.49 37.42 0.57
N TYR A 908 17.00 38.13 -0.42
CA TYR A 908 17.99 37.61 -1.39
C TYR A 908 19.35 38.22 -1.14
N LYS A 909 20.39 37.40 -1.00
CA LYS A 909 21.77 37.86 -1.16
C LYS A 909 22.12 37.91 -2.64
N LYS A 910 22.44 39.15 -3.11
CA LYS A 910 22.46 39.59 -4.50
C LYS A 910 23.74 39.20 -5.26
N GLU A 911 24.10 37.93 -5.41
CA GLU A 911 25.31 37.55 -6.19
C GLU A 911 25.07 36.54 -7.33
N SER A 912 23.83 36.20 -7.63
CA SER A 912 23.50 35.25 -8.69
C SER A 912 22.41 35.76 -9.62
N PRO A 913 22.47 35.48 -10.93
CA PRO A 913 21.38 35.76 -11.86
C PRO A 913 20.25 34.73 -11.63
N MET A 914 19.39 35.00 -10.61
CA MET A 914 18.35 34.07 -10.21
C MET A 914 16.99 34.43 -10.80
N ARG A 915 16.30 33.39 -11.24
CA ARG A 915 14.85 33.44 -11.42
C ARG A 915 14.19 32.75 -10.22
N ILE A 916 13.65 33.55 -9.30
CA ILE A 916 12.77 33.04 -8.24
C ILE A 916 11.38 33.48 -8.64
N GLU A 917 10.49 32.50 -8.81
CA GLU A 917 9.07 32.77 -9.01
C GLU A 917 8.29 32.46 -7.74
N ILE A 918 7.61 33.50 -7.20
CA ILE A 918 6.58 33.32 -6.16
C ILE A 918 5.24 33.46 -6.89
N LYS A 919 4.49 32.38 -6.98
CA LYS A 919 3.16 32.32 -7.61
C LYS A 919 2.08 32.05 -6.59
#